data_7ea8b5fcc2da92aa0c5cfe44c399baec
#
_entry.id   7ea8b5fcc2da92aa0c5cfe44c399baec
#
_cell.length_a   1.000
_cell.length_b   1.000
_cell.length_c   1.000
_cell.angle_alpha   90.00
_cell.angle_beta   90.00
_cell.angle_gamma   90.00
#
_symmetry.space_group_name_H-M   'P 1'
#
loop_
_entity.id
_entity.type
_entity.pdbx_description
1 polymer ?
#
loop_
_entity_poly.entity_id
_entity_poly.type
_entity_poly.pdbx_seq_one_letter_code
_entity_poly.pdbx_strand_id
1 'polypeptide(L)'
;MKKTITSFFIGLLLLLPLFSLQAGVTPNDPYYSRQWYLPRVEADLAWTKIRETPDIVVAVIDSGVDINNPDLKNNIWVNQREIADNGIDDDNNGFIDDINGWDFINNEPDPRPKFDSGWTEAGVSHGTMVAGIIGAEGNNSKGITGITWKTNIMPLRVLNDKGEGKISSVVRAIDYAVLNGANVINLSFVTYSYSDSLKEAISRAYRAGVIIVAAAGNDQVNVEGRNTGKSPIYPACMDGDNGENMVIGVAATDALDQKTNFSSYGFSCIDVTAPGISFFSTITSGGNPEASDKNYDGYWSGTSMAAPVVSGIAALVAQVNPNLKRDDIVNLVLGSSNNISLLNPNYLGQLGYGRVNANRAVNMARDKMYDHVNRILISPNNDFHSLRITSISGAVINEFKITDFKAGFNATSGDINGDGEEEIILAAEKGGEPWVRIYNKKGELLREFLAYTKNFTGGVKIAVGDFTGNGIDDIITAPGIGGGPHVRIFTGDGRLLRQFFADDAKSRGGINVAIGDVDSNGRNELIIGAGAGRPPFVKIYNNQIRLQGAFMVFENSYTGGVNIAVGGLYGRQDNHKESIVVSPAGKHQPLVKIYNNLGILKNEFLAYGKNWQGGINLTVADISNDGLAEIITGAKSGATPHVRVFDRSGGLIDSFYAYEESFSGGVGVGVLKFNN
;
A
#
# COMPACT_ATOMS: atom_id res chain seq x y z
N MET A 1 24.93 -5.67 -70.83
CA MET A 1 24.11 -4.71 -70.06
C MET A 1 23.83 -5.28 -68.71
N LYS A 2 24.62 -4.88 -67.70
CA LYS A 2 24.40 -5.26 -66.28
C LYS A 2 23.58 -4.14 -65.64
N LYS A 3 22.38 -4.46 -65.13
CA LYS A 3 21.58 -3.54 -64.29
C LYS A 3 21.95 -3.73 -62.82
N THR A 4 22.51 -2.69 -62.24
CA THR A 4 22.82 -2.59 -60.80
C THR A 4 21.55 -2.15 -60.09
N ILE A 5 21.07 -2.95 -59.15
CA ILE A 5 19.95 -2.60 -58.23
C ILE A 5 20.58 -2.06 -56.97
N THR A 6 20.37 -0.78 -56.71
CA THR A 6 20.80 -0.11 -55.49
C THR A 6 19.65 -0.21 -54.50
N SER A 7 19.83 -1.03 -53.44
CA SER A 7 18.88 -1.12 -52.33
C SER A 7 19.12 0.03 -51.33
N PHE A 8 18.11 0.88 -51.18
CA PHE A 8 18.07 1.89 -50.12
C PHE A 8 17.56 1.23 -48.84
N PHE A 9 18.43 1.09 -47.85
CA PHE A 9 18.02 0.80 -46.48
C PHE A 9 17.64 2.11 -45.83
N ILE A 10 16.33 2.33 -45.59
CA ILE A 10 15.84 3.38 -44.70
C ILE A 10 15.89 2.81 -43.29
N GLY A 11 16.88 3.24 -42.50
CA GLY A 11 16.96 2.96 -41.10
C GLY A 11 15.88 3.74 -40.33
N LEU A 12 14.86 3.04 -39.86
CA LEU A 12 13.87 3.56 -38.96
C LEU A 12 14.51 3.68 -37.56
N LEU A 13 14.98 4.87 -37.21
CA LEU A 13 15.40 5.17 -35.82
C LEU A 13 14.14 5.21 -34.95
N LEU A 14 13.88 4.15 -34.21
CA LEU A 14 12.93 4.13 -33.11
C LEU A 14 13.47 5.06 -32.00
N LEU A 15 12.95 6.27 -31.95
CA LEU A 15 13.06 7.14 -30.76
C LEU A 15 12.20 6.54 -29.64
N LEU A 16 12.80 5.65 -28.85
CA LEU A 16 12.25 5.28 -27.56
C LEU A 16 12.29 6.53 -26.67
N PRO A 17 11.20 6.89 -25.99
CA PRO A 17 11.24 7.96 -25.02
C PRO A 17 12.26 7.59 -23.93
N LEU A 18 13.30 8.41 -23.79
CA LEU A 18 14.19 8.37 -22.64
C LEU A 18 13.35 8.69 -21.39
N PHE A 19 12.82 7.66 -20.74
CA PHE A 19 12.48 7.79 -19.34
C PHE A 19 13.78 8.17 -18.64
N SER A 20 13.86 9.35 -18.07
CA SER A 20 14.92 9.68 -17.12
C SER A 20 14.70 8.77 -15.91
N LEU A 21 15.35 7.61 -15.89
CA LEU A 21 15.51 6.87 -14.64
C LEU A 21 16.15 7.86 -13.67
N GLN A 22 15.44 8.21 -12.62
CA GLN A 22 16.01 9.00 -11.53
C GLN A 22 17.13 8.15 -10.94
N ALA A 23 18.39 8.57 -11.11
CA ALA A 23 19.52 7.84 -10.56
C ALA A 23 19.45 7.91 -9.03
N GLY A 24 19.51 6.77 -8.37
CA GLY A 24 19.62 6.68 -6.93
C GLY A 24 20.94 7.28 -6.42
N VAL A 25 21.01 7.58 -5.14
CA VAL A 25 22.22 8.03 -4.47
C VAL A 25 23.10 6.81 -4.17
N THR A 26 24.33 6.84 -4.63
CA THR A 26 25.35 5.82 -4.33
C THR A 26 26.29 6.38 -3.28
N PRO A 27 26.34 5.82 -2.05
CA PRO A 27 27.28 6.23 -1.03
C PRO A 27 28.70 5.77 -1.36
N ASN A 28 29.71 6.40 -0.74
CA ASN A 28 31.11 6.09 -0.98
C ASN A 28 31.67 4.96 -0.09
N ASP A 29 30.80 4.26 0.63
CA ASP A 29 31.17 3.18 1.56
C ASP A 29 31.64 1.95 0.78
N PRO A 30 32.85 1.40 1.10
CA PRO A 30 33.51 0.43 0.24
C PRO A 30 32.76 -0.90 0.09
N TYR A 31 31.90 -1.27 1.04
CA TYR A 31 31.10 -2.49 0.98
C TYR A 31 29.64 -2.27 0.56
N TYR A 32 29.25 -1.08 0.15
CA TYR A 32 27.88 -0.80 -0.35
C TYR A 32 27.45 -1.79 -1.45
N SER A 33 28.36 -2.15 -2.34
CA SER A 33 28.06 -3.11 -3.43
C SER A 33 27.67 -4.52 -2.94
N ARG A 34 27.95 -4.84 -1.67
CA ARG A 34 27.53 -6.11 -1.04
C ARG A 34 26.13 -6.03 -0.40
N GLN A 35 25.55 -4.83 -0.32
CA GLN A 35 24.26 -4.57 0.31
C GLN A 35 23.13 -4.55 -0.73
N TRP A 36 22.93 -5.67 -1.43
CA TRP A 36 21.94 -5.82 -2.49
C TRP A 36 20.51 -5.42 -2.08
N TYR A 37 20.19 -5.52 -0.79
CA TYR A 37 18.88 -5.24 -0.22
C TYR A 37 18.53 -3.74 -0.26
N LEU A 38 19.49 -2.84 -0.22
CA LEU A 38 19.27 -1.39 -0.23
C LEU A 38 18.61 -0.90 -1.53
N PRO A 39 19.16 -1.16 -2.72
CA PRO A 39 18.45 -0.83 -3.95
C PRO A 39 17.18 -1.67 -4.15
N ARG A 40 17.11 -2.88 -3.56
CA ARG A 40 15.90 -3.70 -3.67
C ARG A 40 14.69 -3.05 -3.00
N VAL A 41 14.87 -2.39 -1.85
CA VAL A 41 13.82 -1.62 -1.17
C VAL A 41 13.78 -0.15 -1.62
N GLU A 42 14.51 0.22 -2.67
CA GLU A 42 14.62 1.58 -3.21
C GLU A 42 15.11 2.61 -2.18
N ALA A 43 15.99 2.20 -1.26
CA ALA A 43 16.60 3.10 -0.30
C ALA A 43 17.47 4.16 -0.99
N ASP A 44 18.20 3.77 -2.03
CA ASP A 44 19.02 4.66 -2.88
C ASP A 44 18.20 5.76 -3.54
N LEU A 45 16.96 5.49 -3.93
CA LEU A 45 16.02 6.48 -4.45
C LEU A 45 15.43 7.36 -3.32
N ALA A 46 15.11 6.78 -2.17
CA ALA A 46 14.66 7.51 -0.98
C ALA A 46 15.71 8.55 -0.52
N TRP A 47 16.99 8.19 -0.58
CA TRP A 47 18.11 9.06 -0.19
C TRP A 47 18.25 10.30 -1.06
N THR A 48 17.63 10.36 -2.23
CA THR A 48 17.52 11.61 -3.01
C THR A 48 16.65 12.66 -2.31
N LYS A 49 15.84 12.27 -1.34
CA LYS A 49 14.90 13.11 -0.58
C LYS A 49 15.31 13.26 0.87
N ILE A 50 15.58 12.16 1.53
CA ILE A 50 16.03 12.09 2.92
C ILE A 50 16.89 10.86 3.15
N ARG A 51 17.94 10.98 3.94
CA ARG A 51 18.86 9.90 4.29
C ARG A 51 19.32 9.97 5.75
N GLU A 52 19.07 11.08 6.42
CA GLU A 52 19.46 11.33 7.81
C GLU A 52 18.20 11.48 8.67
N THR A 53 18.23 10.93 9.86
CA THR A 53 17.13 10.95 10.84
C THR A 53 17.64 11.33 12.23
N PRO A 54 18.28 12.52 12.38
CA PRO A 54 18.95 12.93 13.61
C PRO A 54 18.01 13.13 14.80
N ASP A 55 16.72 13.33 14.54
CA ASP A 55 15.72 13.52 15.59
C ASP A 55 15.01 12.23 15.98
N ILE A 56 15.32 11.11 15.30
CA ILE A 56 14.66 9.83 15.53
C ILE A 56 15.55 8.90 16.35
N VAL A 57 14.97 8.33 17.40
CA VAL A 57 15.62 7.32 18.24
C VAL A 57 15.04 5.95 17.89
N VAL A 58 15.93 5.02 17.49
CA VAL A 58 15.59 3.63 17.21
C VAL A 58 16.19 2.72 18.27
N ALA A 59 15.37 2.18 19.15
CA ALA A 59 15.82 1.24 20.17
C ALA A 59 16.04 -0.15 19.54
N VAL A 60 17.25 -0.68 19.70
CA VAL A 60 17.62 -2.04 19.30
C VAL A 60 17.64 -2.90 20.56
N ILE A 61 16.53 -3.61 20.79
CA ILE A 61 16.37 -4.54 21.93
C ILE A 61 16.84 -5.92 21.45
N ASP A 62 18.09 -6.29 21.81
CA ASP A 62 18.78 -7.43 21.20
C ASP A 62 19.91 -7.97 22.12
N SER A 63 20.93 -8.60 21.55
CA SER A 63 22.12 -9.14 22.25
C SER A 63 23.17 -8.09 22.63
N GLY A 64 22.83 -6.79 22.48
CA GLY A 64 23.74 -5.67 22.65
C GLY A 64 24.31 -5.16 21.32
N VAL A 65 24.90 -3.97 21.32
CA VAL A 65 25.49 -3.34 20.15
C VAL A 65 26.93 -2.93 20.49
N ASP A 66 27.87 -3.20 19.58
CA ASP A 66 29.23 -2.69 19.69
C ASP A 66 29.24 -1.17 19.41
N ILE A 67 29.09 -0.39 20.49
CA ILE A 67 29.06 1.08 20.44
C ILE A 67 30.38 1.70 19.98
N ASN A 68 31.46 0.92 19.89
CA ASN A 68 32.78 1.33 19.40
C ASN A 68 32.99 1.00 17.94
N ASN A 69 32.07 0.25 17.31
CA ASN A 69 32.18 -0.08 15.89
C ASN A 69 32.34 1.21 15.06
N PRO A 70 33.34 1.30 14.17
CA PRO A 70 33.69 2.54 13.45
C PRO A 70 32.56 3.12 12.59
N ASP A 71 31.57 2.30 12.21
CA ASP A 71 30.40 2.70 11.42
C ASP A 71 29.14 2.97 12.25
N LEU A 72 29.16 2.65 13.56
CA LEU A 72 28.01 2.85 14.44
C LEU A 72 28.22 3.95 15.47
N LYS A 73 29.44 4.16 15.93
CA LYS A 73 29.75 5.02 17.09
C LYS A 73 29.20 6.43 17.04
N ASN A 74 29.07 7.03 15.85
CA ASN A 74 28.54 8.39 15.66
C ASN A 74 27.00 8.41 15.63
N ASN A 75 26.38 7.24 15.52
CA ASN A 75 24.94 7.05 15.49
C ASN A 75 24.39 6.38 16.76
N ILE A 76 25.24 6.17 17.76
CA ILE A 76 24.81 5.66 19.06
C ILE A 76 24.09 6.77 19.81
N TRP A 77 22.92 6.46 20.36
CA TRP A 77 22.14 7.35 21.20
C TRP A 77 22.92 7.72 22.48
N VAL A 78 22.76 8.96 22.91
CA VAL A 78 23.38 9.47 24.13
C VAL A 78 22.29 10.05 25.01
N ASN A 79 22.17 9.56 26.24
CA ASN A 79 21.34 10.17 27.27
C ASN A 79 21.94 11.50 27.70
N GLN A 80 21.40 12.62 27.18
CA GLN A 80 21.90 13.97 27.48
C GLN A 80 21.58 14.42 28.90
N ARG A 81 20.82 13.67 29.67
CA ARG A 81 20.41 13.99 31.03
C ARG A 81 21.29 13.32 32.08
N GLU A 82 22.16 12.38 31.65
CA GLU A 82 23.13 11.69 32.48
C GLU A 82 24.52 12.31 32.40
N ILE A 83 25.26 12.26 33.51
CA ILE A 83 26.67 12.67 33.60
C ILE A 83 27.51 11.39 33.75
N ALA A 84 28.33 11.10 32.77
CA ALA A 84 29.09 9.85 32.69
C ALA A 84 29.97 9.59 33.92
N ASP A 85 30.00 8.34 34.36
CA ASP A 85 30.91 7.79 35.38
C ASP A 85 30.88 8.51 36.75
N ASN A 86 29.74 9.13 37.11
CA ASN A 86 29.58 9.79 38.40
C ASN A 86 28.93 8.91 39.48
N GLY A 87 28.38 7.75 39.09
CA GLY A 87 27.71 6.78 39.98
C GLY A 87 26.35 7.25 40.46
N ILE A 88 25.71 8.25 39.84
CA ILE A 88 24.44 8.84 40.19
C ILE A 88 23.48 8.66 39.03
N ASP A 89 22.20 8.39 39.29
CA ASP A 89 21.10 8.46 38.38
C ASP A 89 20.63 9.92 38.31
N ASP A 90 21.25 10.72 37.38
CA ASP A 90 21.07 12.18 37.33
C ASP A 90 19.67 12.56 36.82
N ASP A 91 19.05 11.74 35.99
CA ASP A 91 17.72 11.99 35.44
C ASP A 91 16.57 11.28 36.20
N ASN A 92 16.91 10.53 37.24
CA ASN A 92 15.98 9.77 38.09
C ASN A 92 15.09 8.78 37.30
N ASN A 93 15.68 8.15 36.26
CA ASN A 93 14.99 7.15 35.43
C ASN A 93 15.10 5.72 36.00
N GLY A 94 15.90 5.51 37.07
CA GLY A 94 16.15 4.23 37.71
C GLY A 94 17.38 3.47 37.18
N PHE A 95 18.20 4.11 36.32
CA PHE A 95 19.37 3.52 35.66
C PHE A 95 20.58 4.46 35.82
N ILE A 96 21.57 4.05 36.62
CA ILE A 96 22.77 4.85 36.93
C ILE A 96 23.72 4.83 35.73
N ASP A 97 24.22 6.01 35.33
CA ASP A 97 25.22 6.18 34.25
C ASP A 97 24.78 5.57 32.89
N ASP A 98 23.51 5.56 32.53
CA ASP A 98 22.95 4.93 31.33
C ASP A 98 23.19 5.74 30.04
N ILE A 99 24.40 6.23 29.86
CA ILE A 99 24.80 7.16 28.78
C ILE A 99 24.44 6.67 27.39
N ASN A 100 24.67 5.39 27.10
CA ASN A 100 24.48 4.82 25.75
C ASN A 100 23.46 3.69 25.70
N GLY A 101 22.58 3.58 26.68
CA GLY A 101 21.65 2.47 26.82
C GLY A 101 21.95 1.57 28.02
N TRP A 102 21.43 0.33 28.04
CA TRP A 102 21.46 -0.52 29.24
C TRP A 102 21.60 -2.02 28.92
N ASP A 103 22.33 -2.73 29.77
CA ASP A 103 22.36 -4.20 29.82
C ASP A 103 21.37 -4.73 30.86
N PHE A 104 20.21 -5.25 30.41
CA PHE A 104 19.18 -5.87 31.26
C PHE A 104 19.50 -7.30 31.69
N ILE A 105 20.59 -7.91 31.19
CA ILE A 105 21.06 -9.22 31.62
C ILE A 105 21.88 -9.05 32.92
N ASN A 106 22.89 -8.18 32.87
CA ASN A 106 23.82 -7.95 33.98
C ASN A 106 23.39 -6.78 34.87
N ASN A 107 22.40 -5.99 34.43
CA ASN A 107 21.90 -4.79 35.08
C ASN A 107 22.99 -3.73 35.29
N GLU A 108 23.63 -3.33 34.19
CA GLU A 108 24.77 -2.40 34.15
C GLU A 108 24.67 -1.44 32.94
N PRO A 109 25.38 -0.28 32.96
CA PRO A 109 25.29 0.74 31.90
C PRO A 109 26.07 0.42 30.62
N ASP A 110 26.64 -0.76 30.47
CA ASP A 110 27.38 -1.17 29.29
C ASP A 110 26.57 -2.09 28.39
N PRO A 111 25.89 -1.56 27.35
CA PRO A 111 25.01 -2.33 26.49
C PRO A 111 25.74 -3.14 25.42
N ARG A 112 27.08 -3.25 25.50
CA ARG A 112 27.86 -4.02 24.53
C ARG A 112 27.65 -5.52 24.70
N PRO A 113 27.80 -6.31 23.62
CA PRO A 113 27.83 -7.76 23.71
C PRO A 113 28.96 -8.24 24.63
N LYS A 114 28.75 -9.33 25.34
CA LYS A 114 29.75 -9.97 26.19
C LYS A 114 30.22 -11.28 25.54
N PHE A 115 31.43 -11.74 25.90
CA PHE A 115 32.02 -12.97 25.36
C PHE A 115 32.20 -14.00 26.50
N ASP A 116 31.06 -14.43 27.06
CA ASP A 116 31.07 -15.41 28.13
C ASP A 116 31.32 -16.84 27.62
N SER A 117 31.57 -17.78 28.53
CA SER A 117 31.85 -19.16 28.16
C SER A 117 30.71 -19.79 27.31
N GLY A 118 31.05 -20.24 26.12
CA GLY A 118 30.15 -20.87 25.18
C GLY A 118 29.40 -19.86 24.27
N TRP A 119 29.92 -18.64 24.15
CA TRP A 119 29.43 -17.66 23.18
C TRP A 119 29.39 -18.19 21.74
N THR A 120 28.56 -17.63 20.91
CA THR A 120 28.48 -17.87 19.47
C THR A 120 28.64 -16.57 18.72
N GLU A 121 29.30 -16.60 17.55
CA GLU A 121 29.42 -15.40 16.70
C GLU A 121 28.05 -14.78 16.38
N ALA A 122 27.08 -15.63 16.08
CA ALA A 122 25.71 -15.19 15.87
C ALA A 122 25.10 -14.54 17.12
N GLY A 123 25.34 -15.08 18.32
CA GLY A 123 24.82 -14.53 19.57
C GLY A 123 25.38 -13.16 19.90
N VAL A 124 26.72 -12.99 19.81
CA VAL A 124 27.39 -11.72 20.19
C VAL A 124 27.29 -10.65 19.12
N SER A 125 27.17 -11.00 17.84
CA SER A 125 27.15 -10.02 16.75
C SER A 125 25.74 -9.62 16.31
N HIS A 126 24.69 -10.33 16.74
CA HIS A 126 23.34 -10.17 16.22
C HIS A 126 22.79 -8.74 16.37
N GLY A 127 22.83 -8.16 17.56
CA GLY A 127 22.35 -6.79 17.77
C GLY A 127 23.20 -5.73 17.05
N THR A 128 24.53 -5.98 16.92
CA THR A 128 25.40 -5.10 16.13
C THR A 128 25.06 -5.15 14.64
N MET A 129 24.73 -6.34 14.10
CA MET A 129 24.27 -6.48 12.71
C MET A 129 22.95 -5.77 12.47
N VAL A 130 21.99 -5.94 13.36
CA VAL A 130 20.70 -5.27 13.33
C VAL A 130 20.86 -3.75 13.34
N ALA A 131 21.71 -3.24 14.23
CA ALA A 131 22.03 -1.81 14.30
C ALA A 131 22.65 -1.27 13.00
N GLY A 132 23.55 -2.03 12.37
CA GLY A 132 24.17 -1.65 11.11
C GLY A 132 23.19 -1.58 9.94
N ILE A 133 22.20 -2.48 9.88
CA ILE A 133 21.13 -2.43 8.86
C ILE A 133 20.27 -1.17 9.03
N ILE A 134 19.93 -0.82 10.27
CA ILE A 134 19.14 0.39 10.57
C ILE A 134 19.94 1.64 10.22
N GLY A 135 21.16 1.77 10.76
CA GLY A 135 21.83 3.05 10.80
C GLY A 135 23.36 2.97 10.91
N ALA A 136 24.04 2.14 10.12
CA ALA A 136 25.47 2.37 9.87
C ALA A 136 25.65 3.72 9.19
N GLU A 137 26.70 4.49 9.60
CA GLU A 137 26.96 5.84 9.12
C GLU A 137 27.29 5.82 7.63
N GLY A 138 26.36 6.31 6.81
CA GLY A 138 26.51 6.29 5.35
C GLY A 138 27.39 7.40 4.80
N ASN A 139 28.03 7.16 3.66
CA ASN A 139 28.88 8.09 2.92
C ASN A 139 30.08 8.62 3.73
N ASN A 140 30.63 7.77 4.61
CA ASN A 140 31.76 8.10 5.48
C ASN A 140 33.09 7.50 5.00
N SER A 141 33.12 6.87 3.80
CA SER A 141 34.28 6.17 3.22
C SER A 141 34.74 4.96 4.03
N LYS A 142 33.87 4.36 4.86
CA LYS A 142 34.13 3.16 5.67
C LYS A 142 33.04 2.13 5.42
N GLY A 143 33.30 0.89 5.71
CA GLY A 143 32.40 -0.25 5.79
C GLY A 143 31.17 -0.23 4.89
N ILE A 144 30.01 -0.03 5.49
CA ILE A 144 28.68 -0.15 4.91
C ILE A 144 27.84 1.11 5.16
N THR A 145 26.64 1.15 4.62
CA THR A 145 25.62 2.16 4.97
C THR A 145 24.36 1.51 5.53
N GLY A 146 23.71 2.14 6.49
CA GLY A 146 22.37 1.77 6.95
C GLY A 146 21.26 2.26 6.01
N ILE A 147 20.04 1.86 6.29
CA ILE A 147 18.83 2.47 5.67
C ILE A 147 18.81 3.97 5.97
N THR A 148 19.18 4.37 7.19
CA THR A 148 19.41 5.75 7.59
C THR A 148 20.92 5.98 7.75
N TRP A 149 21.45 7.10 7.20
CA TRP A 149 22.89 7.39 7.26
C TRP A 149 23.31 8.02 8.58
N LYS A 150 22.39 8.72 9.24
CA LYS A 150 22.55 9.31 10.56
C LYS A 150 21.25 9.13 11.34
N THR A 151 21.33 8.56 12.52
CA THR A 151 20.19 8.28 13.39
C THR A 151 20.66 8.15 14.84
N ASN A 152 19.77 7.95 15.81
CA ASN A 152 20.14 7.66 17.18
C ASN A 152 19.76 6.20 17.50
N ILE A 153 20.71 5.31 17.49
CA ILE A 153 20.54 3.90 17.89
C ILE A 153 20.68 3.79 19.40
N MET A 154 19.61 3.36 20.08
CA MET A 154 19.59 3.11 21.52
C MET A 154 19.79 1.60 21.76
N PRO A 155 20.99 1.16 22.19
CA PRO A 155 21.28 -0.25 22.45
C PRO A 155 20.69 -0.71 23.78
N LEU A 156 19.90 -1.79 23.75
CA LEU A 156 19.29 -2.39 24.93
C LEU A 156 19.53 -3.90 24.92
N ARG A 157 20.47 -4.35 25.75
CA ARG A 157 20.88 -5.76 25.79
C ARG A 157 19.91 -6.58 26.64
N VAL A 158 19.20 -7.52 26.00
CA VAL A 158 18.23 -8.45 26.65
C VAL A 158 18.54 -9.92 26.34
N LEU A 159 19.40 -10.18 25.34
CA LEU A 159 19.83 -11.52 24.98
C LEU A 159 21.31 -11.70 25.36
N ASN A 160 21.63 -12.88 25.87
CA ASN A 160 23.01 -13.25 26.19
C ASN A 160 23.81 -13.55 24.89
N ASP A 161 25.07 -13.91 25.07
CA ASP A 161 26.03 -14.28 24.03
C ASP A 161 25.72 -15.58 23.25
N LYS A 162 24.62 -16.28 23.64
CA LYS A 162 24.04 -17.43 22.92
C LYS A 162 22.72 -17.08 22.22
N GLY A 163 22.26 -15.83 22.32
CA GLY A 163 21.00 -15.39 21.76
C GLY A 163 19.77 -15.74 22.64
N GLU A 164 19.96 -16.02 23.92
CA GLU A 164 18.88 -16.38 24.86
C GLU A 164 18.57 -15.22 25.81
N GLY A 165 17.31 -15.02 26.16
CA GLY A 165 16.88 -13.95 27.04
C GLY A 165 15.62 -14.28 27.85
N LYS A 166 15.31 -13.42 28.84
CA LYS A 166 14.09 -13.53 29.67
C LYS A 166 13.07 -12.48 29.22
N ILE A 167 11.81 -12.86 29.19
CA ILE A 167 10.70 -11.92 28.91
C ILE A 167 10.71 -10.72 29.87
N SER A 168 11.05 -10.92 31.13
CA SER A 168 11.16 -9.83 32.11
C SER A 168 12.20 -8.77 31.74
N SER A 169 13.32 -9.17 31.12
CA SER A 169 14.33 -8.23 30.60
C SER A 169 13.80 -7.47 29.38
N VAL A 170 13.09 -8.15 28.49
CA VAL A 170 12.45 -7.52 27.31
C VAL A 170 11.40 -6.49 27.74
N VAL A 171 10.55 -6.82 28.70
CA VAL A 171 9.53 -5.90 29.25
C VAL A 171 10.19 -4.63 29.81
N ARG A 172 11.24 -4.78 30.64
CA ARG A 172 11.99 -3.64 31.18
C ARG A 172 12.64 -2.80 30.09
N ALA A 173 13.18 -3.43 29.04
CA ALA A 173 13.83 -2.74 27.93
C ALA A 173 12.81 -1.95 27.09
N ILE A 174 11.62 -2.49 26.86
CA ILE A 174 10.52 -1.76 26.17
C ILE A 174 10.12 -0.53 27.00
N ASP A 175 9.90 -0.69 28.31
CA ASP A 175 9.53 0.42 29.20
C ASP A 175 10.64 1.49 29.26
N TYR A 176 11.91 1.07 29.31
CA TYR A 176 13.07 1.96 29.24
C TYR A 176 13.11 2.74 27.90
N ALA A 177 12.92 2.06 26.78
CA ALA A 177 12.90 2.69 25.45
C ALA A 177 11.82 3.78 25.38
N VAL A 178 10.61 3.50 25.88
CA VAL A 178 9.51 4.48 25.95
C VAL A 178 9.87 5.67 26.83
N LEU A 179 10.40 5.41 28.01
CA LEU A 179 10.79 6.44 28.99
C LEU A 179 11.86 7.38 28.43
N ASN A 180 12.79 6.85 27.64
CA ASN A 180 13.90 7.59 27.05
C ASN A 180 13.61 8.06 25.61
N GLY A 181 12.34 8.09 25.18
CA GLY A 181 11.90 8.78 23.98
C GLY A 181 12.17 8.04 22.67
N ALA A 182 12.26 6.72 22.68
CA ALA A 182 12.35 5.95 21.44
C ALA A 182 11.12 6.18 20.56
N ASN A 183 11.36 6.43 19.27
CA ASN A 183 10.31 6.55 18.23
C ASN A 183 9.99 5.20 17.61
N VAL A 184 11.03 4.35 17.47
CA VAL A 184 10.93 3.01 16.90
C VAL A 184 11.61 2.01 17.82
N ILE A 185 10.99 0.86 18.04
CA ILE A 185 11.56 -0.30 18.76
C ILE A 185 11.70 -1.44 17.77
N ASN A 186 12.91 -1.96 17.59
CA ASN A 186 13.20 -3.14 16.79
C ASN A 186 13.38 -4.38 17.68
N LEU A 187 12.59 -5.43 17.40
CA LEU A 187 12.59 -6.72 18.11
C LEU A 187 12.94 -7.84 17.13
N SER A 188 14.23 -8.11 16.94
CA SER A 188 14.73 -9.12 16.00
C SER A 188 14.83 -10.53 16.61
N PHE A 189 13.93 -10.89 17.53
CA PHE A 189 13.84 -12.19 18.17
C PHE A 189 12.39 -12.66 18.31
N VAL A 190 12.20 -13.92 18.70
CA VAL A 190 10.88 -14.51 18.86
C VAL A 190 10.75 -15.32 20.16
N THR A 191 9.51 -15.45 20.64
CA THR A 191 9.10 -16.44 21.61
C THR A 191 7.87 -17.19 21.13
N TYR A 192 7.74 -18.46 21.51
CA TYR A 192 6.60 -19.31 21.15
C TYR A 192 5.54 -19.36 22.26
N SER A 193 5.82 -18.73 23.41
CA SER A 193 4.89 -18.68 24.51
C SER A 193 4.30 -17.27 24.64
N TYR A 194 3.00 -17.19 24.72
CA TYR A 194 2.30 -15.94 25.00
C TYR A 194 2.64 -15.46 26.43
N SER A 195 2.75 -14.14 26.59
CA SER A 195 3.03 -13.50 27.87
C SER A 195 2.21 -12.22 28.02
N ASP A 196 1.35 -12.19 29.04
CA ASP A 196 0.55 -11.01 29.37
C ASP A 196 1.43 -9.79 29.66
N SER A 197 2.53 -9.98 30.41
CA SER A 197 3.45 -8.87 30.73
C SER A 197 4.12 -8.27 29.50
N LEU A 198 4.46 -9.09 28.51
CA LEU A 198 4.99 -8.60 27.24
C LEU A 198 3.91 -7.87 26.42
N LYS A 199 2.69 -8.42 26.36
CA LYS A 199 1.54 -7.77 25.71
C LYS A 199 1.25 -6.41 26.34
N GLU A 200 1.27 -6.31 27.65
CA GLU A 200 1.08 -5.04 28.36
C GLU A 200 2.18 -4.02 28.07
N ALA A 201 3.45 -4.44 28.05
CA ALA A 201 4.56 -3.56 27.70
C ALA A 201 4.44 -3.02 26.25
N ILE A 202 4.12 -3.89 25.30
CA ILE A 202 3.83 -3.52 23.92
C ILE A 202 2.65 -2.54 23.84
N SER A 203 1.56 -2.80 24.60
CA SER A 203 0.41 -1.90 24.64
C SER A 203 0.75 -0.53 25.24
N ARG A 204 1.67 -0.45 26.22
CA ARG A 204 2.16 0.83 26.75
C ARG A 204 2.96 1.59 25.70
N ALA A 205 3.88 0.92 25.01
CA ALA A 205 4.69 1.52 23.95
C ALA A 205 3.81 2.00 22.78
N TYR A 206 2.83 1.20 22.34
CA TYR A 206 1.83 1.58 21.34
C TYR A 206 1.08 2.86 21.75
N ARG A 207 0.53 2.91 22.98
CA ARG A 207 -0.20 4.08 23.47
C ARG A 207 0.68 5.32 23.64
N ALA A 208 1.98 5.14 23.84
CA ALA A 208 2.97 6.21 23.84
C ALA A 208 3.33 6.71 22.43
N GLY A 209 2.79 6.09 21.38
CA GLY A 209 3.06 6.46 19.98
C GLY A 209 4.34 5.86 19.40
N VAL A 210 4.92 4.85 20.06
CA VAL A 210 6.13 4.17 19.60
C VAL A 210 5.79 3.12 18.54
N ILE A 211 6.56 3.10 17.44
CA ILE A 211 6.44 2.09 16.39
C ILE A 211 7.21 0.84 16.81
N ILE A 212 6.55 -0.31 16.84
CA ILE A 212 7.17 -1.58 17.21
C ILE A 212 7.26 -2.45 15.97
N VAL A 213 8.49 -2.89 15.65
CA VAL A 213 8.76 -3.77 14.49
C VAL A 213 9.33 -5.08 15.01
N ALA A 214 8.76 -6.20 14.60
CA ALA A 214 9.16 -7.51 15.07
C ALA A 214 9.41 -8.51 13.93
N ALA A 215 10.42 -9.35 14.10
CA ALA A 215 10.69 -10.47 13.20
C ALA A 215 9.57 -11.53 13.26
N ALA A 216 9.16 -12.03 12.11
CA ALA A 216 8.13 -13.08 12.00
C ALA A 216 8.59 -14.47 12.46
N GLY A 217 9.90 -14.66 12.61
CA GLY A 217 10.50 -15.91 13.04
C GLY A 217 10.97 -16.82 11.91
N ASN A 218 11.95 -17.68 12.25
CA ASN A 218 12.62 -18.60 11.34
C ASN A 218 12.32 -20.02 11.80
N ASP A 219 11.43 -20.74 11.10
CA ASP A 219 11.19 -22.15 11.38
C ASP A 219 12.11 -23.02 10.49
N GLN A 220 13.13 -23.60 11.11
CA GLN A 220 14.07 -24.47 10.41
C GLN A 220 13.63 -25.95 10.40
N VAL A 221 12.63 -26.31 11.19
CA VAL A 221 12.15 -27.69 11.32
C VAL A 221 11.19 -28.06 10.17
N ASN A 222 10.40 -27.09 9.72
CA ASN A 222 9.54 -27.24 8.54
C ASN A 222 10.14 -26.42 7.40
N VAL A 223 10.46 -27.04 6.31
CA VAL A 223 11.13 -26.43 5.13
C VAL A 223 10.34 -25.28 4.50
N GLU A 224 9.15 -24.97 5.00
CA GLU A 224 8.23 -23.95 4.47
C GLU A 224 8.00 -22.75 5.42
N GLY A 225 8.63 -22.72 6.61
CA GLY A 225 8.32 -21.73 7.65
C GLY A 225 7.03 -22.06 8.41
N ARG A 226 6.67 -21.24 9.39
CA ARG A 226 5.50 -21.44 10.26
C ARG A 226 4.32 -20.57 9.82
N ASN A 227 3.14 -21.18 9.73
CA ASN A 227 1.89 -20.44 9.55
C ASN A 227 1.45 -19.84 10.90
N THR A 228 1.58 -18.52 11.05
CA THR A 228 1.30 -17.79 12.28
C THR A 228 -0.18 -17.80 12.66
N GLY A 229 -1.08 -17.93 11.69
CA GLY A 229 -2.52 -18.08 11.95
C GLY A 229 -2.90 -19.40 12.62
N LYS A 230 -2.03 -20.43 12.53
CA LYS A 230 -2.21 -21.73 13.20
C LYS A 230 -1.36 -21.87 14.45
N SER A 231 -0.21 -21.25 14.47
CA SER A 231 0.79 -21.33 15.56
C SER A 231 1.42 -19.94 15.73
N PRO A 232 0.81 -19.06 16.53
CA PRO A 232 1.29 -17.69 16.71
C PRO A 232 2.74 -17.64 17.21
N ILE A 233 3.44 -16.60 16.80
CA ILE A 233 4.81 -16.28 17.22
C ILE A 233 4.82 -14.86 17.78
N TYR A 234 5.47 -14.68 18.91
CA TYR A 234 5.50 -13.41 19.60
C TYR A 234 6.90 -12.79 19.58
N PRO A 235 7.04 -11.45 19.54
CA PRO A 235 5.98 -10.46 19.67
C PRO A 235 5.18 -10.14 18.38
N ALA A 236 5.53 -10.65 17.20
CA ALA A 236 4.87 -10.31 15.93
C ALA A 236 3.33 -10.51 15.93
N CYS A 237 2.81 -11.44 16.75
CA CYS A 237 1.36 -11.70 16.90
C CYS A 237 0.76 -11.00 18.14
N MET A 238 1.31 -9.89 18.60
CA MET A 238 0.80 -9.18 19.79
C MET A 238 0.02 -7.90 19.44
N ASP A 239 -0.91 -8.01 18.53
CA ASP A 239 -1.82 -6.93 18.18
C ASP A 239 -2.93 -6.71 19.22
N GLY A 240 -3.62 -5.56 19.14
CA GLY A 240 -4.70 -5.21 20.02
C GLY A 240 -5.94 -6.10 19.85
N ASP A 241 -6.69 -6.26 20.94
CA ASP A 241 -7.87 -7.14 20.95
C ASP A 241 -9.04 -6.58 20.13
N ASN A 242 -9.02 -5.28 19.80
CA ASN A 242 -10.01 -4.62 18.96
C ASN A 242 -9.51 -4.41 17.50
N GLY A 243 -8.42 -5.08 17.12
CA GLY A 243 -7.85 -5.00 15.78
C GLY A 243 -6.83 -3.88 15.59
N GLU A 244 -6.32 -3.29 16.68
CA GLU A 244 -5.19 -2.35 16.60
C GLU A 244 -3.92 -3.10 16.17
N ASN A 245 -3.28 -2.66 15.09
CA ASN A 245 -1.95 -3.12 14.67
C ASN A 245 -0.89 -2.49 15.59
N MET A 246 -0.56 -3.17 16.69
CA MET A 246 0.42 -2.67 17.67
C MET A 246 1.85 -3.01 17.28
N VAL A 247 2.06 -4.08 16.53
CA VAL A 247 3.37 -4.61 16.15
C VAL A 247 3.42 -4.86 14.64
N ILE A 248 4.35 -4.27 13.94
CA ILE A 248 4.60 -4.59 12.53
C ILE A 248 5.35 -5.92 12.46
N GLY A 249 4.67 -6.99 12.07
CA GLY A 249 5.25 -8.30 11.85
C GLY A 249 5.90 -8.41 10.49
N VAL A 250 7.22 -8.73 10.44
CA VAL A 250 8.02 -8.69 9.22
C VAL A 250 8.49 -10.08 8.80
N ALA A 251 8.02 -10.57 7.66
CA ALA A 251 8.51 -11.78 7.01
C ALA A 251 9.68 -11.50 6.06
N ALA A 252 10.43 -12.54 5.70
CA ALA A 252 11.65 -12.43 4.91
C ALA A 252 11.47 -12.89 3.47
N THR A 253 12.00 -12.11 2.51
CA THR A 253 12.11 -12.45 1.09
C THR A 253 13.55 -12.51 0.61
N ASP A 254 13.74 -13.16 -0.54
CA ASP A 254 15.00 -13.15 -1.28
C ASP A 254 15.10 -11.98 -2.28
N ALA A 255 16.16 -11.98 -3.11
CA ALA A 255 16.40 -10.97 -4.12
C ALA A 255 15.37 -10.95 -5.28
N LEU A 256 14.58 -12.02 -5.42
CA LEU A 256 13.51 -12.15 -6.42
C LEU A 256 12.13 -11.88 -5.83
N ASP A 257 12.05 -11.37 -4.59
CA ASP A 257 10.82 -11.17 -3.82
C ASP A 257 10.06 -12.48 -3.53
N GLN A 258 10.74 -13.62 -3.59
CA GLN A 258 10.15 -14.89 -3.16
C GLN A 258 10.32 -15.05 -1.65
N LYS A 259 9.26 -15.54 -0.98
CA LYS A 259 9.33 -15.86 0.45
C LYS A 259 10.45 -16.88 0.69
N THR A 260 11.35 -16.59 1.62
CA THR A 260 12.42 -17.52 1.98
C THR A 260 11.84 -18.76 2.69
N ASN A 261 12.47 -19.93 2.50
CA ASN A 261 11.96 -21.19 3.05
C ASN A 261 11.79 -21.17 4.57
N PHE A 262 12.68 -20.48 5.30
CA PHE A 262 12.63 -20.40 6.75
C PHE A 262 11.62 -19.40 7.29
N SER A 263 11.21 -18.38 6.50
CA SER A 263 10.35 -17.30 6.98
C SER A 263 8.97 -17.80 7.35
N SER A 264 8.51 -17.42 8.52
CA SER A 264 7.10 -17.56 8.90
C SER A 264 6.21 -16.68 8.03
N TYR A 265 4.93 -17.03 7.93
CA TYR A 265 3.91 -16.42 7.09
C TYR A 265 2.53 -16.55 7.74
N GLY A 266 1.54 -15.78 7.32
CA GLY A 266 0.17 -15.89 7.83
C GLY A 266 -0.69 -14.68 7.56
N PHE A 267 -1.99 -14.82 7.69
CA PHE A 267 -2.98 -13.75 7.44
C PHE A 267 -3.08 -12.71 8.54
N SER A 268 -2.61 -13.00 9.76
CA SER A 268 -2.95 -12.22 10.96
C SER A 268 -1.77 -11.59 11.70
N CYS A 269 -0.54 -11.95 11.43
CA CYS A 269 0.62 -11.47 12.18
C CYS A 269 1.73 -10.97 11.26
N ILE A 270 1.50 -11.06 9.96
CA ILE A 270 2.47 -10.62 8.97
C ILE A 270 1.89 -9.43 8.25
N ASP A 271 2.45 -8.27 8.55
CA ASP A 271 2.01 -7.01 7.94
C ASP A 271 2.75 -6.71 6.65
N VAL A 272 4.03 -7.10 6.59
CA VAL A 272 4.89 -6.73 5.47
C VAL A 272 6.04 -7.72 5.32
N THR A 273 6.69 -7.72 4.16
CA THR A 273 7.94 -8.42 3.95
C THR A 273 9.10 -7.45 3.68
N ALA A 274 10.30 -7.90 3.97
CA ALA A 274 11.52 -7.22 3.57
C ALA A 274 12.59 -8.26 3.16
N PRO A 275 13.64 -7.86 2.44
CA PRO A 275 14.80 -8.71 2.24
C PRO A 275 15.30 -9.32 3.55
N GLY A 276 15.61 -10.60 3.56
CA GLY A 276 16.05 -11.29 4.77
C GLY A 276 17.08 -12.38 4.54
N ILE A 277 17.81 -12.35 3.40
CA ILE A 277 18.81 -13.35 3.05
C ILE A 277 20.13 -12.71 2.63
N SER A 278 21.24 -13.34 2.99
CA SER A 278 22.60 -12.97 2.55
C SER A 278 22.95 -11.50 2.83
N PHE A 279 22.67 -11.03 4.04
CA PHE A 279 23.04 -9.68 4.48
C PHE A 279 24.54 -9.57 4.75
N PHE A 280 25.09 -8.43 4.39
CA PHE A 280 26.42 -7.99 4.79
C PHE A 280 26.24 -6.78 5.72
N SER A 281 26.75 -6.84 6.95
CA SER A 281 26.53 -5.83 7.98
C SER A 281 27.71 -5.69 8.93
N THR A 282 27.59 -4.76 9.89
CA THR A 282 28.52 -4.60 11.00
C THR A 282 28.45 -5.80 11.93
N ILE A 283 29.59 -6.19 12.51
CA ILE A 283 29.67 -7.20 13.56
C ILE A 283 30.48 -6.67 14.75
N THR A 284 30.36 -7.34 15.88
CA THR A 284 31.15 -7.04 17.07
C THR A 284 32.60 -7.45 16.86
N SER A 285 33.54 -6.52 17.11
CA SER A 285 34.97 -6.75 17.03
C SER A 285 35.66 -6.93 18.39
N GLY A 286 35.04 -6.44 19.44
CA GLY A 286 35.66 -6.37 20.77
C GLY A 286 35.64 -7.70 21.54
N GLY A 287 36.83 -8.20 21.97
CA GLY A 287 36.95 -9.33 22.90
C GLY A 287 37.19 -10.69 22.28
N ASN A 288 37.10 -10.86 20.98
CA ASN A 288 37.51 -12.07 20.27
C ASN A 288 38.98 -11.94 19.78
N PRO A 289 39.98 -12.63 20.37
CA PRO A 289 41.35 -12.56 19.94
C PRO A 289 41.62 -13.02 18.51
N GLU A 290 40.70 -13.84 17.96
CA GLU A 290 40.82 -14.37 16.59
C GLU A 290 40.15 -13.45 15.54
N ALA A 291 39.28 -12.49 15.98
CA ALA A 291 38.50 -11.58 15.10
C ALA A 291 38.90 -10.11 15.28
N SER A 292 40.09 -9.81 15.83
CA SER A 292 40.46 -8.46 16.30
C SER A 292 40.46 -7.33 15.26
N ASP A 293 40.30 -7.64 13.96
CA ASP A 293 40.27 -6.65 12.87
C ASP A 293 38.97 -6.70 12.03
N LYS A 294 38.00 -7.55 12.37
CA LYS A 294 36.74 -7.67 11.64
C LYS A 294 35.64 -6.80 12.27
N ASN A 295 35.24 -5.72 11.59
CA ASN A 295 34.12 -4.90 11.97
C ASN A 295 32.86 -5.22 11.12
N TYR A 296 33.00 -6.05 10.09
CA TYR A 296 31.96 -6.35 9.08
C TYR A 296 32.02 -7.80 8.65
N ASP A 297 30.88 -8.43 8.46
CA ASP A 297 30.79 -9.77 7.86
C ASP A 297 29.50 -9.96 7.07
N GLY A 298 29.38 -11.07 6.34
CA GLY A 298 28.32 -11.28 5.39
C GLY A 298 27.63 -12.63 5.40
N TYR A 299 26.57 -12.68 4.58
CA TYR A 299 25.72 -13.83 4.29
C TYR A 299 24.80 -14.27 5.43
N TRP A 300 24.52 -13.35 6.35
CA TRP A 300 23.52 -13.56 7.42
C TRP A 300 22.12 -13.59 6.84
N SER A 301 21.27 -14.49 7.36
CA SER A 301 19.90 -14.66 6.86
C SER A 301 18.94 -14.90 8.02
N GLY A 302 17.75 -14.30 7.93
CA GLY A 302 16.70 -14.42 8.92
C GLY A 302 15.68 -13.29 8.81
N THR A 303 14.50 -13.49 9.35
CA THR A 303 13.52 -12.42 9.58
C THR A 303 14.06 -11.35 10.52
N SER A 304 15.08 -11.70 11.34
CA SER A 304 15.86 -10.77 12.15
C SER A 304 16.63 -9.73 11.34
N MET A 305 16.93 -10.01 10.06
CA MET A 305 17.57 -9.06 9.13
C MET A 305 16.51 -8.23 8.37
N ALA A 306 15.31 -8.79 8.20
CA ALA A 306 14.18 -8.11 7.54
C ALA A 306 13.55 -7.01 8.43
N ALA A 307 13.37 -7.26 9.72
CA ALA A 307 12.78 -6.32 10.65
C ALA A 307 13.54 -4.97 10.72
N PRO A 308 14.89 -4.91 10.84
CA PRO A 308 15.62 -3.65 10.89
C PRO A 308 15.52 -2.83 9.58
N VAL A 309 15.29 -3.45 8.42
CA VAL A 309 15.01 -2.73 7.17
C VAL A 309 13.73 -1.91 7.33
N VAL A 310 12.68 -2.50 7.89
CA VAL A 310 11.40 -1.83 8.15
C VAL A 310 11.55 -0.75 9.22
N SER A 311 12.32 -1.01 10.28
CA SER A 311 12.62 -0.02 11.34
C SER A 311 13.33 1.21 10.79
N GLY A 312 14.32 1.04 9.90
CA GLY A 312 15.02 2.12 9.24
C GLY A 312 14.11 2.92 8.30
N ILE A 313 13.24 2.24 7.53
CA ILE A 313 12.26 2.92 6.67
C ILE A 313 11.24 3.73 7.50
N ALA A 314 10.75 3.17 8.62
CA ALA A 314 9.87 3.88 9.54
C ALA A 314 10.54 5.14 10.11
N ALA A 315 11.83 5.07 10.43
CA ALA A 315 12.62 6.23 10.88
C ALA A 315 12.72 7.32 9.79
N LEU A 316 12.98 6.95 8.52
CA LEU A 316 12.99 7.90 7.40
C LEU A 316 11.63 8.59 7.24
N VAL A 317 10.53 7.84 7.31
CA VAL A 317 9.14 8.36 7.19
C VAL A 317 8.82 9.32 8.34
N ALA A 318 9.17 8.95 9.59
CA ALA A 318 8.97 9.79 10.77
C ALA A 318 9.74 11.13 10.67
N GLN A 319 10.99 11.08 10.20
CA GLN A 319 11.82 12.30 10.05
C GLN A 319 11.32 13.22 8.95
N VAL A 320 10.85 12.67 7.83
CA VAL A 320 10.33 13.45 6.69
C VAL A 320 9.14 14.30 7.09
N ASN A 321 8.26 13.76 7.92
CA ASN A 321 7.08 14.50 8.38
C ASN A 321 6.86 14.30 9.89
N PRO A 322 7.45 15.16 10.73
CA PRO A 322 7.35 15.03 12.19
C PRO A 322 5.94 15.21 12.77
N ASN A 323 4.98 15.68 11.95
CA ASN A 323 3.58 15.84 12.37
C ASN A 323 2.77 14.54 12.25
N LEU A 324 3.31 13.50 11.61
CA LEU A 324 2.66 12.21 11.49
C LEU A 324 2.59 11.52 12.85
N LYS A 325 1.43 10.96 13.14
CA LYS A 325 1.26 10.07 14.30
C LYS A 325 1.79 8.68 13.97
N ARG A 326 1.99 7.87 15.00
CA ARG A 326 2.44 6.48 14.88
C ARG A 326 1.67 5.71 13.78
N ASP A 327 0.34 5.75 13.84
CA ASP A 327 -0.50 4.97 12.91
C ASP A 327 -0.39 5.49 11.47
N ASP A 328 -0.20 6.80 11.28
CA ASP A 328 0.05 7.37 9.95
C ASP A 328 1.35 6.83 9.37
N ILE A 329 2.44 6.81 10.16
CA ILE A 329 3.74 6.29 9.73
C ILE A 329 3.64 4.81 9.38
N VAL A 330 3.01 4.00 10.24
CA VAL A 330 2.81 2.56 10.00
C VAL A 330 2.03 2.34 8.70
N ASN A 331 0.92 3.02 8.53
CA ASN A 331 0.10 2.90 7.33
C ASN A 331 0.84 3.33 6.04
N LEU A 332 1.69 4.37 6.12
CA LEU A 332 2.52 4.78 4.99
C LEU A 332 3.56 3.71 4.63
N VAL A 333 4.24 3.13 5.63
CA VAL A 333 5.21 2.05 5.41
C VAL A 333 4.54 0.84 4.79
N LEU A 334 3.39 0.42 5.31
CA LEU A 334 2.64 -0.73 4.81
C LEU A 334 2.04 -0.45 3.43
N GLY A 335 1.30 0.64 3.29
CA GLY A 335 0.56 0.99 2.07
C GLY A 335 1.45 1.35 0.87
N SER A 336 2.72 1.71 1.10
CA SER A 336 3.70 1.95 0.03
C SER A 336 4.39 0.68 -0.47
N SER A 337 4.14 -0.48 0.13
CA SER A 337 4.83 -1.74 -0.20
C SER A 337 4.53 -2.22 -1.61
N ASN A 338 5.47 -2.93 -2.22
CA ASN A 338 5.30 -3.57 -3.52
C ASN A 338 4.58 -4.91 -3.33
N ASN A 339 3.49 -5.11 -4.04
CA ASN A 339 2.78 -6.38 -4.03
C ASN A 339 3.65 -7.49 -4.66
N ILE A 340 3.85 -8.57 -3.93
CA ILE A 340 4.64 -9.72 -4.36
C ILE A 340 3.80 -11.01 -4.50
N SER A 341 2.49 -10.89 -4.48
CA SER A 341 1.56 -12.04 -4.49
C SER A 341 1.73 -12.93 -5.72
N LEU A 342 1.95 -12.34 -6.90
CA LEU A 342 2.17 -13.11 -8.14
C LEU A 342 3.47 -13.92 -8.13
N LEU A 343 4.47 -13.47 -7.37
CA LEU A 343 5.75 -14.16 -7.19
C LEU A 343 5.66 -15.26 -6.11
N ASN A 344 4.60 -15.23 -5.29
CA ASN A 344 4.38 -16.12 -4.15
C ASN A 344 2.99 -16.77 -4.18
N PRO A 345 2.61 -17.50 -5.25
CA PRO A 345 1.25 -18.01 -5.44
C PRO A 345 0.78 -18.97 -4.35
N ASN A 346 1.70 -19.63 -3.64
CA ASN A 346 1.39 -20.54 -2.53
C ASN A 346 1.08 -19.80 -1.21
N TYR A 347 1.33 -18.48 -1.14
CA TYR A 347 1.21 -17.66 0.07
C TYR A 347 0.30 -16.44 -0.16
N LEU A 348 -0.68 -16.54 -1.05
CA LEU A 348 -1.61 -15.46 -1.36
C LEU A 348 -2.27 -14.91 -0.09
N GLY A 349 -2.16 -13.58 0.13
CA GLY A 349 -2.69 -12.89 1.30
C GLY A 349 -1.96 -13.17 2.63
N GLN A 350 -0.88 -13.98 2.64
CA GLN A 350 -0.18 -14.42 3.84
C GLN A 350 1.19 -13.73 4.04
N LEU A 351 1.51 -12.77 3.19
CA LEU A 351 2.75 -11.99 3.21
C LEU A 351 2.48 -10.49 3.43
N GLY A 352 1.34 -10.18 4.05
CA GLY A 352 0.91 -8.82 4.34
C GLY A 352 0.80 -7.95 3.08
N TYR A 353 1.21 -6.69 3.19
CA TYR A 353 1.20 -5.71 2.09
C TYR A 353 2.25 -5.99 1.00
N GLY A 354 3.13 -6.98 1.20
CA GLY A 354 4.22 -7.30 0.30
C GLY A 354 5.56 -6.70 0.73
N ARG A 355 6.51 -6.47 -0.22
CA ARG A 355 7.84 -5.97 0.11
C ARG A 355 7.84 -4.46 0.32
N VAL A 356 8.41 -4.01 1.45
CA VAL A 356 8.57 -2.58 1.77
C VAL A 356 9.29 -1.81 0.66
N ASN A 357 8.89 -0.54 0.48
CA ASN A 357 9.50 0.37 -0.49
C ASN A 357 9.80 1.73 0.16
N ALA A 358 11.07 1.99 0.42
CA ALA A 358 11.52 3.19 1.11
C ALA A 358 11.22 4.47 0.32
N ASN A 359 11.41 4.45 -1.00
CA ASN A 359 11.19 5.61 -1.85
C ASN A 359 9.71 6.02 -1.89
N ARG A 360 8.81 5.05 -2.07
CA ARG A 360 7.36 5.32 -2.05
C ARG A 360 6.90 5.81 -0.68
N ALA A 361 7.35 5.16 0.41
CA ALA A 361 6.99 5.57 1.77
C ALA A 361 7.42 7.01 2.07
N VAL A 362 8.67 7.37 1.72
CA VAL A 362 9.23 8.72 1.92
C VAL A 362 8.50 9.76 1.06
N ASN A 363 8.21 9.46 -0.21
CA ASN A 363 7.48 10.38 -1.08
C ASN A 363 6.08 10.64 -0.54
N MET A 364 5.33 9.59 -0.19
CA MET A 364 3.99 9.70 0.38
C MET A 364 3.98 10.53 1.68
N ALA A 365 4.98 10.32 2.57
CA ALA A 365 5.11 11.11 3.81
C ALA A 365 5.42 12.58 3.54
N ARG A 366 6.31 12.85 2.59
CA ARG A 366 6.76 14.19 2.23
C ARG A 366 5.65 15.04 1.63
N ASP A 367 4.86 14.44 0.76
CA ASP A 367 3.80 15.15 0.04
C ASP A 367 2.53 15.31 0.89
N LYS A 368 2.55 14.89 2.16
CA LYS A 368 1.38 14.83 3.06
C LYS A 368 0.23 13.99 2.49
N MET A 369 0.56 13.00 1.70
CA MET A 369 -0.35 12.30 0.83
C MET A 369 -1.18 11.22 1.52
N TYR A 370 -0.91 10.94 2.79
CA TYR A 370 -1.64 9.90 3.51
C TYR A 370 -3.15 10.21 3.60
N ASP A 371 -3.53 11.46 3.84
CA ASP A 371 -4.92 11.89 3.88
C ASP A 371 -5.54 12.07 2.48
N HIS A 372 -4.72 12.03 1.41
CA HIS A 372 -5.11 12.31 0.03
C HIS A 372 -4.90 11.15 -0.94
N VAL A 373 -4.52 9.95 -0.47
CA VAL A 373 -4.38 8.77 -1.35
C VAL A 373 -5.74 8.17 -1.63
N ASN A 374 -6.14 8.19 -2.88
CA ASN A 374 -7.36 7.55 -3.34
C ASN A 374 -7.36 6.04 -3.01
N ARG A 375 -8.54 5.50 -2.65
CA ARG A 375 -8.73 4.10 -2.27
C ARG A 375 -9.69 3.41 -3.24
N ILE A 376 -9.53 2.11 -3.40
CA ILE A 376 -10.46 1.33 -4.20
C ILE A 376 -11.66 0.95 -3.33
N LEU A 377 -12.85 1.31 -3.77
CA LEU A 377 -14.11 0.81 -3.23
C LEU A 377 -14.44 -0.51 -3.93
N ILE A 378 -14.61 -1.56 -3.15
CA ILE A 378 -14.99 -2.89 -3.64
C ILE A 378 -16.39 -3.20 -3.18
N SER A 379 -17.29 -3.44 -4.14
CA SER A 379 -18.67 -3.82 -3.88
C SER A 379 -19.00 -5.18 -4.47
N PRO A 380 -19.82 -6.01 -3.80
CA PRO A 380 -20.30 -7.26 -4.37
C PRO A 380 -21.47 -7.01 -5.34
N ASN A 381 -21.50 -7.73 -6.45
CA ASN A 381 -22.61 -7.66 -7.39
C ASN A 381 -23.77 -8.61 -7.06
N ASN A 382 -23.78 -9.18 -5.86
CA ASN A 382 -24.84 -10.08 -5.36
C ASN A 382 -25.18 -9.73 -3.89
N ASP A 383 -25.93 -10.58 -3.22
CA ASP A 383 -26.39 -10.46 -1.82
C ASP A 383 -25.30 -10.63 -0.74
N PHE A 384 -24.03 -10.64 -1.12
CA PHE A 384 -22.92 -10.53 -0.16
C PHE A 384 -22.76 -9.06 0.27
N HIS A 385 -23.06 -8.77 1.53
CA HIS A 385 -23.31 -7.40 2.04
C HIS A 385 -22.07 -6.69 2.57
N SER A 386 -20.89 -6.86 1.95
CA SER A 386 -19.65 -6.28 2.41
C SER A 386 -19.12 -5.24 1.42
N LEU A 387 -19.05 -3.97 1.84
CA LEU A 387 -18.27 -2.92 1.15
C LEU A 387 -16.87 -2.89 1.74
N ARG A 388 -15.86 -3.09 0.91
CA ARG A 388 -14.44 -2.99 1.29
C ARG A 388 -13.81 -1.73 0.74
N ILE A 389 -13.00 -1.07 1.56
CA ILE A 389 -12.07 -0.01 1.15
C ILE A 389 -10.69 -0.63 1.16
N THR A 390 -10.01 -0.63 0.01
CA THR A 390 -8.71 -1.27 -0.13
C THR A 390 -7.64 -0.32 -0.65
N SER A 391 -6.37 -0.64 -0.38
CA SER A 391 -5.24 -0.04 -1.07
C SER A 391 -5.19 -0.49 -2.53
N ILE A 392 -4.25 0.07 -3.30
CA ILE A 392 -3.94 -0.37 -4.67
C ILE A 392 -3.57 -1.86 -4.73
N SER A 393 -2.91 -2.39 -3.69
CA SER A 393 -2.48 -3.78 -3.59
C SER A 393 -3.58 -4.75 -3.07
N GLY A 394 -4.79 -4.23 -2.81
CA GLY A 394 -5.91 -5.04 -2.33
C GLY A 394 -5.94 -5.27 -0.82
N ALA A 395 -5.01 -4.70 -0.05
CA ALA A 395 -5.08 -4.77 1.39
C ALA A 395 -6.33 -4.04 1.88
N VAL A 396 -7.15 -4.72 2.69
CA VAL A 396 -8.39 -4.17 3.25
C VAL A 396 -8.03 -3.17 4.35
N ILE A 397 -8.37 -1.90 4.12
CA ILE A 397 -8.18 -0.81 5.08
C ILE A 397 -9.39 -0.69 5.99
N ASN A 398 -10.57 -0.85 5.40
CA ASN A 398 -11.83 -0.85 6.13
C ASN A 398 -12.86 -1.75 5.46
N GLU A 399 -13.80 -2.28 6.23
CA GLU A 399 -14.89 -3.13 5.75
C GLU A 399 -16.18 -2.78 6.48
N PHE A 400 -17.24 -2.49 5.69
CA PHE A 400 -18.56 -2.16 6.23
C PHE A 400 -19.57 -3.22 5.84
N LYS A 401 -20.37 -3.66 6.80
CA LYS A 401 -21.49 -4.54 6.52
C LYS A 401 -22.72 -3.72 6.13
N ILE A 402 -23.09 -3.77 4.85
CA ILE A 402 -24.21 -3.04 4.27
C ILE A 402 -25.37 -4.02 4.01
N THR A 403 -26.28 -4.15 4.95
CA THR A 403 -27.37 -5.16 4.90
C THR A 403 -28.63 -4.69 4.20
N ASP A 404 -28.72 -3.40 3.85
CA ASP A 404 -29.97 -2.77 3.41
C ASP A 404 -30.25 -2.91 1.90
N PHE A 405 -29.35 -3.53 1.15
CA PHE A 405 -29.54 -3.86 -0.27
C PHE A 405 -29.83 -5.36 -0.44
N LYS A 406 -30.92 -5.69 -1.16
CA LYS A 406 -31.33 -7.10 -1.38
C LYS A 406 -30.50 -7.85 -2.41
N ALA A 407 -29.73 -7.15 -3.27
CA ALA A 407 -29.10 -7.74 -4.45
C ALA A 407 -27.75 -7.09 -4.82
N GLY A 408 -26.96 -6.68 -3.83
CA GLY A 408 -25.72 -5.97 -4.06
C GLY A 408 -25.90 -4.49 -4.43
N PHE A 409 -24.79 -3.81 -4.67
CA PHE A 409 -24.77 -2.38 -4.94
C PHE A 409 -23.53 -1.98 -5.76
N ASN A 410 -23.66 -0.89 -6.54
CA ASN A 410 -22.53 -0.15 -7.08
C ASN A 410 -22.06 0.87 -6.05
N ALA A 411 -20.76 1.16 -6.00
CA ALA A 411 -20.17 2.11 -5.09
C ALA A 411 -19.33 3.15 -5.84
N THR A 412 -19.41 4.40 -5.41
CA THR A 412 -18.57 5.52 -5.84
C THR A 412 -18.44 6.51 -4.69
N SER A 413 -17.66 7.59 -4.84
CA SER A 413 -17.59 8.68 -3.88
C SER A 413 -17.67 10.06 -4.54
N GLY A 414 -17.88 11.09 -3.74
CA GLY A 414 -17.82 12.49 -4.11
C GLY A 414 -18.13 13.41 -2.94
N ASP A 415 -17.60 14.63 -2.97
CA ASP A 415 -17.95 15.69 -2.02
C ASP A 415 -19.30 16.32 -2.39
N ILE A 416 -20.37 15.65 -1.96
CA ILE A 416 -21.74 16.03 -2.32
C ILE A 416 -22.37 17.06 -1.38
N ASN A 417 -21.64 17.49 -0.36
CA ASN A 417 -22.09 18.48 0.61
C ASN A 417 -21.23 19.76 0.61
N GLY A 418 -20.05 19.74 -0.02
CA GLY A 418 -19.12 20.86 -0.15
C GLY A 418 -18.29 21.14 1.10
N ASP A 419 -18.09 20.13 1.96
CA ASP A 419 -17.28 20.27 3.18
C ASP A 419 -15.79 19.89 2.97
N GLY A 420 -15.43 19.42 1.77
CA GLY A 420 -14.08 18.98 1.39
C GLY A 420 -13.83 17.51 1.69
N GLU A 421 -14.77 16.78 2.28
CA GLU A 421 -14.68 15.35 2.55
C GLU A 421 -15.59 14.57 1.59
N GLU A 422 -15.11 13.44 1.07
CA GLU A 422 -15.90 12.61 0.18
C GLU A 422 -16.87 11.71 0.95
N GLU A 423 -18.15 11.70 0.54
CA GLU A 423 -19.11 10.69 0.95
C GLU A 423 -19.04 9.45 0.06
N ILE A 424 -19.42 8.30 0.62
CA ILE A 424 -19.56 7.04 -0.10
C ILE A 424 -21.02 6.92 -0.57
N ILE A 425 -21.22 6.84 -1.88
CA ILE A 425 -22.54 6.75 -2.50
C ILE A 425 -22.74 5.33 -3.04
N LEU A 426 -23.76 4.65 -2.54
CA LEU A 426 -24.14 3.31 -2.94
C LEU A 426 -25.47 3.34 -3.70
N ALA A 427 -25.55 2.60 -4.81
CA ALA A 427 -26.78 2.44 -5.57
C ALA A 427 -27.12 0.98 -5.83
N ALA A 428 -28.38 0.61 -5.67
CA ALA A 428 -28.86 -0.76 -5.76
C ALA A 428 -28.54 -1.42 -7.11
N GLU A 429 -28.00 -2.64 -7.08
CA GLU A 429 -27.91 -3.50 -8.26
C GLU A 429 -29.26 -4.14 -8.63
N LYS A 430 -29.30 -4.79 -9.81
CA LYS A 430 -30.50 -5.46 -10.33
C LYS A 430 -31.07 -6.46 -9.32
N GLY A 431 -32.36 -6.36 -9.04
CA GLY A 431 -33.10 -7.19 -8.07
C GLY A 431 -33.51 -6.43 -6.82
N GLY A 432 -32.88 -5.30 -6.51
CA GLY A 432 -33.24 -4.40 -5.41
C GLY A 432 -34.16 -3.25 -5.83
N GLU A 433 -34.83 -2.63 -4.87
CA GLU A 433 -35.51 -1.34 -5.06
C GLU A 433 -34.45 -0.25 -5.41
N PRO A 434 -34.79 0.79 -6.19
CA PRO A 434 -33.82 1.71 -6.78
C PRO A 434 -33.33 2.77 -5.77
N TRP A 435 -32.85 2.32 -4.62
CA TRP A 435 -32.25 3.15 -3.57
C TRP A 435 -30.88 3.66 -3.96
N VAL A 436 -30.64 4.93 -3.65
CA VAL A 436 -29.32 5.54 -3.50
C VAL A 436 -29.14 5.85 -2.03
N ARG A 437 -28.02 5.41 -1.44
CA ARG A 437 -27.67 5.61 -0.04
C ARG A 437 -26.30 6.25 0.07
N ILE A 438 -26.20 7.18 1.00
CA ILE A 438 -25.03 8.01 1.21
C ILE A 438 -24.50 7.73 2.62
N TYR A 439 -23.23 7.41 2.70
CA TYR A 439 -22.52 7.07 3.95
C TYR A 439 -21.31 7.98 4.12
N ASN A 440 -20.93 8.25 5.35
CA ASN A 440 -19.62 8.84 5.64
C ASN A 440 -18.50 7.77 5.55
N LYS A 441 -17.23 8.20 5.67
CA LYS A 441 -16.05 7.32 5.64
C LYS A 441 -16.01 6.29 6.79
N LYS A 442 -16.86 6.44 7.83
CA LYS A 442 -17.01 5.49 8.94
C LYS A 442 -18.09 4.43 8.69
N GLY A 443 -18.80 4.51 7.54
CA GLY A 443 -19.89 3.59 7.20
C GLY A 443 -21.21 3.93 7.87
N GLU A 444 -21.37 5.14 8.42
CA GLU A 444 -22.64 5.62 8.99
C GLU A 444 -23.54 6.18 7.89
N LEU A 445 -24.79 5.73 7.84
CA LEU A 445 -25.78 6.21 6.88
C LEU A 445 -26.14 7.66 7.17
N LEU A 446 -25.84 8.54 6.21
CA LEU A 446 -26.18 9.96 6.29
C LEU A 446 -27.53 10.25 5.68
N ARG A 447 -27.84 9.61 4.53
CA ARG A 447 -29.05 9.90 3.75
C ARG A 447 -29.39 8.77 2.79
N GLU A 448 -30.69 8.71 2.39
CA GLU A 448 -31.13 7.80 1.33
C GLU A 448 -32.29 8.41 0.54
N PHE A 449 -32.43 8.04 -0.74
CA PHE A 449 -33.56 8.41 -1.59
C PHE A 449 -33.78 7.39 -2.72
N LEU A 450 -34.97 7.40 -3.32
CA LEU A 450 -35.30 6.57 -4.48
C LEU A 450 -34.96 7.31 -5.79
N ALA A 451 -33.99 6.78 -6.55
CA ALA A 451 -33.63 7.34 -7.86
C ALA A 451 -34.76 7.21 -8.90
N TYR A 452 -35.56 6.16 -8.79
CA TYR A 452 -36.69 5.85 -9.69
C TYR A 452 -37.90 5.40 -8.87
N THR A 453 -39.02 5.03 -9.57
CA THR A 453 -40.20 4.50 -8.90
C THR A 453 -39.85 3.22 -8.14
N LYS A 454 -40.41 3.05 -6.96
CA LYS A 454 -40.13 1.95 -6.03
C LYS A 454 -40.22 0.55 -6.66
N ASN A 455 -41.11 0.37 -7.63
CA ASN A 455 -41.33 -0.91 -8.31
C ASN A 455 -40.25 -1.22 -9.39
N PHE A 456 -39.33 -0.29 -9.69
CA PHE A 456 -38.25 -0.53 -10.62
C PHE A 456 -37.14 -1.31 -9.94
N THR A 457 -36.86 -2.51 -10.44
CA THR A 457 -35.83 -3.42 -9.88
C THR A 457 -34.70 -3.73 -10.87
N GLY A 458 -34.55 -2.91 -11.91
CA GLY A 458 -33.51 -3.10 -12.95
C GLY A 458 -32.10 -2.72 -12.54
N GLY A 459 -31.94 -2.18 -11.33
CA GLY A 459 -30.67 -1.63 -10.82
C GLY A 459 -30.49 -0.16 -11.18
N VAL A 460 -29.59 0.52 -10.46
CA VAL A 460 -29.23 1.93 -10.66
C VAL A 460 -27.73 2.03 -10.95
N LYS A 461 -27.38 2.68 -12.05
CA LYS A 461 -26.00 3.07 -12.36
C LYS A 461 -25.79 4.48 -11.86
N ILE A 462 -24.61 4.75 -11.30
CA ILE A 462 -24.29 6.04 -10.68
C ILE A 462 -22.95 6.58 -11.20
N ALA A 463 -22.87 7.90 -11.28
CA ALA A 463 -21.64 8.67 -11.38
C ALA A 463 -21.80 9.89 -10.47
N VAL A 464 -20.68 10.38 -9.93
CA VAL A 464 -20.65 11.53 -9.01
C VAL A 464 -19.58 12.51 -9.49
N GLY A 465 -19.92 13.80 -9.52
CA GLY A 465 -19.06 14.89 -9.92
C GLY A 465 -19.83 16.17 -10.14
N ASP A 466 -19.16 17.32 -10.08
CA ASP A 466 -19.75 18.65 -10.28
C ASP A 466 -20.18 18.84 -11.75
N PHE A 467 -21.41 18.42 -12.05
CA PHE A 467 -22.02 18.62 -13.39
C PHE A 467 -22.62 20.01 -13.56
N THR A 468 -23.07 20.61 -12.46
CA THR A 468 -23.70 21.94 -12.49
C THR A 468 -22.69 23.10 -12.52
N GLY A 469 -21.44 22.85 -12.15
CA GLY A 469 -20.35 23.83 -12.11
C GLY A 469 -20.43 24.77 -10.91
N ASN A 470 -20.95 24.28 -9.78
CA ASN A 470 -21.11 25.04 -8.54
C ASN A 470 -20.05 24.71 -7.46
N GLY A 471 -19.11 23.80 -7.76
CA GLY A 471 -18.07 23.35 -6.84
C GLY A 471 -18.49 22.26 -5.85
N ILE A 472 -19.71 21.74 -5.97
CA ILE A 472 -20.25 20.64 -5.15
C ILE A 472 -20.64 19.51 -6.10
N ASP A 473 -20.30 18.27 -5.76
CA ASP A 473 -20.60 17.14 -6.60
C ASP A 473 -22.11 16.81 -6.65
N ASP A 474 -22.59 16.53 -7.87
CA ASP A 474 -23.94 16.08 -8.16
C ASP A 474 -23.98 14.55 -8.25
N ILE A 475 -25.11 13.95 -7.88
CA ILE A 475 -25.36 12.51 -8.03
C ILE A 475 -26.12 12.26 -9.32
N ILE A 476 -25.48 11.62 -10.30
CA ILE A 476 -26.07 11.28 -11.59
C ILE A 476 -26.48 9.81 -11.57
N THR A 477 -27.74 9.54 -11.89
CA THR A 477 -28.26 8.18 -11.94
C THR A 477 -28.76 7.81 -13.32
N ALA A 478 -28.62 6.54 -13.67
CA ALA A 478 -29.19 5.94 -14.86
C ALA A 478 -29.80 4.57 -14.51
N PRO A 479 -30.92 4.17 -15.15
CA PRO A 479 -31.53 2.86 -14.88
C PRO A 479 -30.74 1.75 -15.57
N GLY A 480 -30.64 0.61 -14.90
CA GLY A 480 -30.14 -0.63 -15.48
C GLY A 480 -31.17 -1.33 -16.38
N ILE A 481 -30.94 -2.62 -16.64
CA ILE A 481 -31.77 -3.44 -17.56
C ILE A 481 -33.25 -3.43 -17.14
N GLY A 482 -34.15 -3.23 -18.11
CA GLY A 482 -35.58 -3.06 -17.91
C GLY A 482 -36.01 -1.60 -17.87
N GLY A 483 -35.07 -0.67 -17.59
CA GLY A 483 -35.31 0.77 -17.61
C GLY A 483 -35.08 1.40 -18.98
N GLY A 484 -35.69 2.56 -19.21
CA GLY A 484 -35.40 3.43 -20.38
C GLY A 484 -34.07 4.17 -20.17
N PRO A 485 -33.53 4.88 -21.18
CA PRO A 485 -32.30 5.66 -21.07
C PRO A 485 -32.53 7.00 -20.35
N HIS A 486 -33.15 6.96 -19.18
CA HIS A 486 -33.61 8.13 -18.42
C HIS A 486 -32.60 8.54 -17.36
N VAL A 487 -31.76 9.49 -17.70
CA VAL A 487 -30.80 10.08 -16.77
C VAL A 487 -31.49 11.03 -15.82
N ARG A 488 -31.13 10.96 -14.55
CA ARG A 488 -31.54 11.90 -13.49
C ARG A 488 -30.35 12.43 -12.73
N ILE A 489 -30.33 13.71 -12.44
CA ILE A 489 -29.29 14.44 -11.73
C ILE A 489 -29.85 14.97 -10.44
N PHE A 490 -29.24 14.65 -9.33
CA PHE A 490 -29.67 15.03 -7.99
C PHE A 490 -28.59 15.81 -7.27
N THR A 491 -28.97 16.68 -6.36
CA THR A 491 -28.08 17.23 -5.33
C THR A 491 -27.75 16.17 -4.30
N GLY A 492 -26.70 16.40 -3.50
CA GLY A 492 -26.32 15.51 -2.39
C GLY A 492 -27.42 15.29 -1.35
N ASP A 493 -28.40 16.18 -1.25
CA ASP A 493 -29.58 16.00 -0.40
C ASP A 493 -30.71 15.20 -1.06
N GLY A 494 -30.49 14.64 -2.25
CA GLY A 494 -31.47 13.79 -2.97
C GLY A 494 -32.56 14.55 -3.71
N ARG A 495 -32.46 15.88 -3.84
CA ARG A 495 -33.39 16.70 -4.62
C ARG A 495 -33.10 16.59 -6.11
N LEU A 496 -34.08 16.24 -6.92
CA LEU A 496 -33.95 16.17 -8.38
C LEU A 496 -33.70 17.57 -8.97
N LEU A 497 -32.58 17.74 -9.65
CA LEU A 497 -32.19 18.97 -10.36
C LEU A 497 -32.63 18.95 -11.82
N ARG A 498 -32.27 17.89 -12.54
CA ARG A 498 -32.52 17.73 -13.98
C ARG A 498 -32.80 16.28 -14.33
N GLN A 499 -33.49 16.07 -15.47
CA GLN A 499 -33.69 14.74 -16.05
C GLN A 499 -33.91 14.84 -17.56
N PHE A 500 -33.47 13.80 -18.29
CA PHE A 500 -33.64 13.70 -19.73
C PHE A 500 -33.48 12.26 -20.23
N PHE A 501 -33.89 12.01 -21.47
CA PHE A 501 -33.65 10.74 -22.15
C PHE A 501 -32.40 10.86 -23.02
N ALA A 502 -31.35 10.09 -22.71
CA ALA A 502 -30.06 10.11 -23.40
C ALA A 502 -30.05 9.31 -24.71
N ASP A 503 -31.09 8.50 -24.97
CA ASP A 503 -31.30 7.72 -26.20
C ASP A 503 -32.81 7.52 -26.45
N ASP A 504 -33.19 6.64 -27.40
CA ASP A 504 -34.58 6.30 -27.67
C ASP A 504 -35.33 5.87 -26.38
N ALA A 505 -36.34 6.62 -26.00
CA ALA A 505 -37.14 6.39 -24.81
C ALA A 505 -37.82 5.02 -24.75
N LYS A 506 -37.95 4.33 -25.89
CA LYS A 506 -38.49 2.97 -26.01
C LYS A 506 -37.48 1.88 -25.66
N SER A 507 -36.20 2.20 -25.62
CA SER A 507 -35.15 1.27 -25.21
C SER A 507 -35.39 0.76 -23.79
N ARG A 508 -35.06 -0.49 -23.50
CA ARG A 508 -35.19 -1.10 -22.16
C ARG A 508 -33.87 -1.78 -21.72
N GLY A 509 -32.79 -1.50 -22.40
CA GLY A 509 -31.45 -2.03 -22.07
C GLY A 509 -30.77 -1.31 -20.90
N GLY A 510 -31.36 -0.23 -20.41
CA GLY A 510 -30.67 0.69 -19.50
C GLY A 510 -29.55 1.48 -20.20
N ILE A 511 -28.73 2.17 -19.45
CA ILE A 511 -27.48 2.85 -19.88
C ILE A 511 -26.49 2.90 -18.73
N ASN A 512 -25.20 3.08 -19.06
CA ASN A 512 -24.17 3.37 -18.08
C ASN A 512 -23.77 4.85 -18.17
N VAL A 513 -23.31 5.42 -17.05
CA VAL A 513 -22.96 6.84 -16.91
C VAL A 513 -21.57 7.01 -16.29
N ALA A 514 -20.84 8.02 -16.76
CA ALA A 514 -19.62 8.53 -16.16
C ALA A 514 -19.57 10.06 -16.34
N ILE A 515 -18.73 10.74 -15.57
CA ILE A 515 -18.60 12.19 -15.60
C ILE A 515 -17.12 12.58 -15.54
N GLY A 516 -16.72 13.66 -16.22
CA GLY A 516 -15.39 14.23 -16.19
C GLY A 516 -15.16 15.28 -17.27
N ASP A 517 -14.10 16.08 -17.14
CA ASP A 517 -13.72 17.15 -18.08
C ASP A 517 -12.90 16.57 -19.27
N VAL A 518 -13.61 16.01 -20.25
CA VAL A 518 -12.99 15.34 -21.40
C VAL A 518 -12.50 16.30 -22.49
N ASP A 519 -12.86 17.58 -22.44
CA ASP A 519 -12.42 18.59 -23.42
C ASP A 519 -11.48 19.65 -22.81
N SER A 520 -11.22 19.61 -21.50
CA SER A 520 -10.38 20.56 -20.71
C SER A 520 -10.88 21.99 -20.72
N ASN A 521 -12.20 22.17 -20.67
CA ASN A 521 -12.81 23.49 -20.58
C ASN A 521 -13.09 23.94 -19.14
N GLY A 522 -12.71 23.10 -18.14
CA GLY A 522 -12.94 23.31 -16.71
C GLY A 522 -14.36 22.99 -16.24
N ARG A 523 -15.15 22.25 -17.04
CA ARG A 523 -16.49 21.79 -16.70
C ARG A 523 -16.65 20.34 -17.09
N ASN A 524 -17.30 19.60 -16.23
CA ASN A 524 -17.52 18.18 -16.46
C ASN A 524 -18.57 17.92 -17.55
N GLU A 525 -18.25 16.99 -18.45
CA GLU A 525 -19.19 16.35 -19.37
C GLU A 525 -19.80 15.10 -18.77
N LEU A 526 -21.02 14.81 -19.18
CA LEU A 526 -21.70 13.54 -18.91
C LEU A 526 -21.50 12.58 -20.07
N ILE A 527 -20.88 11.44 -19.79
CA ILE A 527 -20.59 10.41 -20.78
C ILE A 527 -21.58 9.24 -20.58
N ILE A 528 -22.22 8.82 -21.67
CA ILE A 528 -23.24 7.77 -21.69
C ILE A 528 -22.72 6.57 -22.49
N GLY A 529 -22.68 5.40 -21.87
CA GLY A 529 -22.44 4.12 -22.53
C GLY A 529 -23.77 3.40 -22.86
N ALA A 530 -23.85 2.83 -24.06
CA ALA A 530 -25.03 2.10 -24.51
C ALA A 530 -25.41 0.96 -23.55
N GLY A 531 -26.70 0.79 -23.31
CA GLY A 531 -27.24 -0.38 -22.61
C GLY A 531 -27.35 -1.63 -23.49
N ALA A 532 -27.69 -2.75 -22.87
CA ALA A 532 -27.88 -4.02 -23.57
C ALA A 532 -28.97 -3.93 -24.64
N GLY A 533 -28.79 -4.66 -25.75
CA GLY A 533 -29.71 -4.66 -26.90
C GLY A 533 -29.58 -3.45 -27.83
N ARG A 534 -28.58 -2.59 -27.61
CA ARG A 534 -28.27 -1.43 -28.47
C ARG A 534 -26.88 -1.58 -29.11
N PRO A 535 -26.63 -0.95 -30.27
CA PRO A 535 -25.27 -0.80 -30.78
C PRO A 535 -24.34 -0.16 -29.74
N PRO A 536 -23.04 -0.53 -29.70
CA PRO A 536 -22.12 -0.16 -28.63
C PRO A 536 -21.59 1.28 -28.78
N PHE A 537 -22.45 2.28 -28.63
CA PHE A 537 -22.09 3.70 -28.72
C PHE A 537 -21.66 4.28 -27.36
N VAL A 538 -20.86 5.35 -27.44
CA VAL A 538 -20.63 6.33 -26.39
C VAL A 538 -21.19 7.67 -26.88
N LYS A 539 -21.89 8.40 -26.01
CA LYS A 539 -22.38 9.77 -26.26
C LYS A 539 -21.84 10.70 -25.18
N ILE A 540 -21.47 11.92 -25.55
CA ILE A 540 -20.95 12.96 -24.69
C ILE A 540 -21.91 14.13 -24.64
N TYR A 541 -22.35 14.52 -23.46
CA TYR A 541 -23.23 15.66 -23.24
C TYR A 541 -22.53 16.68 -22.35
N ASN A 542 -22.58 17.98 -22.73
CA ASN A 542 -22.11 19.04 -21.86
C ASN A 542 -23.05 19.30 -20.67
N ASN A 543 -22.66 20.17 -19.75
CA ASN A 543 -23.43 20.53 -18.56
C ASN A 543 -24.78 21.23 -18.86
N GLN A 544 -25.04 21.63 -20.12
CA GLN A 544 -26.37 22.12 -20.59
C GLN A 544 -27.22 21.01 -21.24
N ILE A 545 -26.79 19.74 -21.14
CA ILE A 545 -27.46 18.57 -21.75
C ILE A 545 -27.51 18.66 -23.28
N ARG A 546 -26.51 19.28 -23.90
CA ARG A 546 -26.35 19.31 -25.37
C ARG A 546 -25.38 18.23 -25.79
N LEU A 547 -25.78 17.42 -26.77
CA LEU A 547 -24.93 16.39 -27.35
C LEU A 547 -23.72 17.04 -28.06
N GLN A 548 -22.50 16.69 -27.61
CA GLN A 548 -21.23 17.18 -28.17
C GLN A 548 -20.60 16.17 -29.13
N GLY A 549 -20.79 14.88 -28.88
CA GLY A 549 -20.20 13.81 -29.70
C GLY A 549 -20.88 12.47 -29.47
N ALA A 550 -20.74 11.61 -30.49
CA ALA A 550 -21.18 10.22 -30.39
C ALA A 550 -20.31 9.35 -31.33
N PHE A 551 -19.85 8.20 -30.84
CA PHE A 551 -19.04 7.26 -31.61
C PHE A 551 -19.24 5.82 -31.13
N MET A 552 -18.85 4.86 -31.99
CA MET A 552 -18.93 3.43 -31.71
C MET A 552 -17.60 2.94 -31.11
N VAL A 553 -17.69 2.07 -30.09
CA VAL A 553 -16.50 1.59 -29.35
C VAL A 553 -16.19 0.11 -29.55
N PHE A 554 -17.15 -0.67 -30.00
CA PHE A 554 -16.99 -2.08 -30.38
C PHE A 554 -17.64 -2.31 -31.75
N GLU A 555 -17.56 -3.52 -32.30
CA GLU A 555 -18.22 -3.89 -33.54
C GLU A 555 -19.77 -3.78 -33.40
N ASN A 556 -20.45 -3.41 -34.47
CA ASN A 556 -21.89 -3.18 -34.49
C ASN A 556 -22.73 -4.41 -34.10
N SER A 557 -22.17 -5.60 -34.27
CA SER A 557 -22.79 -6.87 -33.85
C SER A 557 -22.82 -7.07 -32.32
N TYR A 558 -21.97 -6.35 -31.59
CA TYR A 558 -21.96 -6.41 -30.14
C TYR A 558 -23.08 -5.56 -29.55
N THR A 559 -23.95 -6.20 -28.79
CA THR A 559 -25.11 -5.56 -28.13
C THR A 559 -25.16 -5.83 -26.63
N GLY A 560 -24.05 -6.23 -26.02
CA GLY A 560 -23.96 -6.57 -24.58
C GLY A 560 -23.95 -5.37 -23.64
N GLY A 561 -23.89 -4.14 -24.17
CA GLY A 561 -23.77 -2.89 -23.39
C GLY A 561 -22.30 -2.46 -23.16
N VAL A 562 -22.09 -1.19 -22.85
CA VAL A 562 -20.80 -0.54 -22.70
C VAL A 562 -20.67 0.01 -21.28
N ASN A 563 -19.74 -0.51 -20.48
CA ASN A 563 -19.31 0.14 -19.24
C ASN A 563 -18.32 1.26 -19.58
N ILE A 564 -18.35 2.34 -18.82
CA ILE A 564 -17.54 3.53 -19.04
C ILE A 564 -17.00 4.09 -17.73
N ALA A 565 -15.82 4.68 -17.81
CA ALA A 565 -15.22 5.52 -16.77
C ALA A 565 -14.42 6.65 -17.44
N VAL A 566 -14.11 7.69 -16.66
CA VAL A 566 -13.37 8.86 -17.11
C VAL A 566 -12.26 9.17 -16.13
N GLY A 567 -11.07 9.58 -16.63
CA GLY A 567 -9.97 10.01 -15.78
C GLY A 567 -8.73 10.45 -16.55
N GLY A 568 -7.83 11.12 -15.85
CA GLY A 568 -6.65 11.79 -16.39
C GLY A 568 -5.47 10.85 -16.65
N LEU A 569 -5.54 9.99 -17.65
CA LEU A 569 -4.51 8.98 -17.98
C LEU A 569 -3.20 9.55 -18.54
N TYR A 570 -3.22 10.75 -19.13
CA TYR A 570 -2.08 11.31 -19.86
C TYR A 570 -1.52 12.61 -19.25
N GLY A 571 -2.17 13.18 -18.26
CA GLY A 571 -1.73 14.38 -17.57
C GLY A 571 -1.39 15.53 -18.49
N ARG A 572 -0.21 16.18 -18.29
CA ARG A 572 0.25 17.30 -19.12
C ARG A 572 0.43 16.96 -20.62
N GLN A 573 0.61 15.69 -20.96
CA GLN A 573 0.82 15.27 -22.35
C GLN A 573 -0.42 15.46 -23.23
N ASP A 574 -1.60 15.50 -22.63
CA ASP A 574 -2.90 15.71 -23.33
C ASP A 574 -3.65 16.97 -22.81
N ASN A 575 -2.89 18.01 -22.38
CA ASN A 575 -3.43 19.23 -21.78
C ASN A 575 -4.39 18.97 -20.62
N HIS A 576 -4.07 17.99 -19.77
CA HIS A 576 -4.92 17.52 -18.66
C HIS A 576 -6.31 17.03 -19.03
N LYS A 577 -6.56 16.69 -20.31
CA LYS A 577 -7.81 16.09 -20.75
C LYS A 577 -8.03 14.74 -20.12
N GLU A 578 -9.22 14.52 -19.62
CA GLU A 578 -9.61 13.21 -19.16
C GLU A 578 -9.95 12.30 -20.34
N SER A 579 -9.55 11.04 -20.23
CA SER A 579 -9.78 10.01 -21.23
C SER A 579 -11.06 9.24 -20.94
N ILE A 580 -11.75 8.79 -21.98
CA ILE A 580 -12.92 7.92 -21.89
C ILE A 580 -12.44 6.48 -22.00
N VAL A 581 -12.59 5.72 -20.93
CA VAL A 581 -12.23 4.29 -20.86
C VAL A 581 -13.49 3.46 -20.93
N VAL A 582 -13.50 2.45 -21.80
CA VAL A 582 -14.66 1.59 -22.00
C VAL A 582 -14.32 0.12 -21.89
N SER A 583 -15.29 -0.66 -21.46
CA SER A 583 -15.21 -2.13 -21.44
C SER A 583 -16.58 -2.75 -21.79
N PRO A 584 -16.62 -4.03 -22.22
CA PRO A 584 -17.87 -4.71 -22.46
C PRO A 584 -18.62 -4.96 -21.14
N ALA A 585 -19.88 -4.58 -21.10
CA ALA A 585 -20.75 -4.81 -19.95
C ALA A 585 -21.36 -6.22 -19.93
N GLY A 586 -21.34 -6.92 -21.05
CA GLY A 586 -21.88 -8.27 -21.24
C GLY A 586 -20.88 -9.19 -21.94
N LYS A 587 -21.38 -10.28 -22.51
CA LYS A 587 -20.59 -11.34 -23.11
C LYS A 587 -19.74 -10.84 -24.30
N HIS A 588 -18.44 -10.70 -24.09
CA HIS A 588 -17.43 -10.28 -25.06
C HIS A 588 -16.04 -10.67 -24.54
N GLN A 589 -15.00 -10.61 -25.39
CA GLN A 589 -13.62 -10.65 -24.91
C GLN A 589 -13.37 -9.52 -23.91
N PRO A 590 -12.54 -9.72 -22.86
CA PRO A 590 -12.34 -8.75 -21.79
C PRO A 590 -11.45 -7.56 -22.21
N LEU A 591 -11.90 -6.84 -23.22
CA LEU A 591 -11.19 -5.77 -23.88
C LEU A 591 -11.48 -4.43 -23.22
N VAL A 592 -10.43 -3.73 -22.78
CA VAL A 592 -10.47 -2.34 -22.34
C VAL A 592 -9.96 -1.47 -23.47
N LYS A 593 -10.67 -0.39 -23.79
CA LYS A 593 -10.29 0.59 -24.82
C LYS A 593 -10.29 2.00 -24.25
N ILE A 594 -9.33 2.81 -24.68
CA ILE A 594 -9.13 4.19 -24.24
C ILE A 594 -9.35 5.11 -25.43
N TYR A 595 -10.25 6.08 -25.27
CA TYR A 595 -10.59 7.06 -26.30
C TYR A 595 -10.40 8.50 -25.79
N ASN A 596 -10.18 9.43 -26.71
CA ASN A 596 -10.37 10.84 -26.42
C ASN A 596 -11.85 11.28 -26.65
N ASN A 597 -12.15 12.54 -26.36
CA ASN A 597 -13.49 13.13 -26.55
C ASN A 597 -13.95 13.18 -28.04
N LEU A 598 -13.06 13.01 -29.00
CA LEU A 598 -13.38 12.94 -30.45
C LEU A 598 -13.63 11.50 -30.92
N GLY A 599 -13.60 10.51 -30.03
CA GLY A 599 -13.76 9.09 -30.38
C GLY A 599 -12.52 8.46 -31.06
N ILE A 600 -11.35 9.09 -30.95
CA ILE A 600 -10.09 8.54 -31.46
C ILE A 600 -9.55 7.54 -30.43
N LEU A 601 -9.36 6.29 -30.85
CA LEU A 601 -8.76 5.23 -30.04
C LEU A 601 -7.28 5.57 -29.75
N LYS A 602 -6.94 5.63 -28.48
CA LYS A 602 -5.58 5.87 -27.99
C LYS A 602 -4.84 4.59 -27.66
N ASN A 603 -5.52 3.62 -27.04
CA ASN A 603 -4.98 2.31 -26.71
C ASN A 603 -6.07 1.28 -26.48
N GLU A 604 -5.72 -0.01 -26.58
CA GLU A 604 -6.58 -1.14 -26.18
C GLU A 604 -5.76 -2.31 -25.65
N PHE A 605 -6.31 -3.04 -24.68
CA PHE A 605 -5.67 -4.23 -24.09
C PHE A 605 -6.70 -5.18 -23.48
N LEU A 606 -6.28 -6.42 -23.21
CA LEU A 606 -7.10 -7.42 -22.52
C LEU A 606 -6.87 -7.36 -21.01
N ALA A 607 -7.90 -7.03 -20.24
CA ALA A 607 -7.82 -7.00 -18.77
C ALA A 607 -7.75 -8.38 -18.13
N TYR A 608 -8.27 -9.42 -18.80
CA TYR A 608 -8.30 -10.81 -18.31
C TYR A 608 -7.97 -11.77 -19.45
N GLY A 609 -7.93 -13.07 -19.17
CA GLY A 609 -7.65 -14.07 -20.18
C GLY A 609 -8.66 -14.00 -21.35
N LYS A 610 -8.18 -14.02 -22.60
CA LYS A 610 -8.97 -13.79 -23.83
C LYS A 610 -10.22 -14.67 -23.99
N ASN A 611 -10.23 -15.84 -23.35
CA ASN A 611 -11.32 -16.80 -23.43
C ASN A 611 -12.45 -16.51 -22.42
N TRP A 612 -12.20 -15.66 -21.42
CA TRP A 612 -13.21 -15.27 -20.47
C TRP A 612 -14.12 -14.17 -21.08
N GLN A 613 -15.43 -14.28 -20.86
CA GLN A 613 -16.43 -13.40 -21.48
C GLN A 613 -17.48 -12.89 -20.47
N GLY A 614 -17.12 -12.76 -19.19
CA GLY A 614 -18.07 -12.41 -18.12
C GLY A 614 -18.48 -10.95 -18.01
N GLY A 615 -17.89 -10.04 -18.80
CA GLY A 615 -18.06 -8.58 -18.67
C GLY A 615 -17.12 -7.99 -17.62
N ILE A 616 -16.81 -6.70 -17.73
CA ILE A 616 -15.84 -6.00 -16.87
C ILE A 616 -16.52 -4.77 -16.25
N ASN A 617 -16.50 -4.66 -14.92
CA ASN A 617 -16.71 -3.39 -14.24
C ASN A 617 -15.39 -2.63 -14.24
N LEU A 618 -15.44 -1.30 -14.39
CA LEU A 618 -14.22 -0.49 -14.41
C LEU A 618 -14.44 0.87 -13.74
N THR A 619 -13.36 1.42 -13.21
CA THR A 619 -13.23 2.80 -12.78
C THR A 619 -11.84 3.31 -13.13
N VAL A 620 -11.65 4.63 -13.11
CA VAL A 620 -10.38 5.30 -13.44
C VAL A 620 -10.11 6.37 -12.41
N ALA A 621 -8.96 6.31 -11.75
CA ALA A 621 -8.52 7.35 -10.82
C ALA A 621 -7.01 7.23 -10.57
N ASP A 622 -6.37 8.33 -10.21
CA ASP A 622 -5.00 8.36 -9.73
C ASP A 622 -4.94 7.77 -8.31
N ILE A 623 -4.77 6.44 -8.21
CA ILE A 623 -4.66 5.72 -6.93
C ILE A 623 -3.22 5.48 -6.50
N SER A 624 -2.27 5.71 -7.39
CA SER A 624 -0.83 5.71 -7.10
C SER A 624 -0.33 7.09 -6.66
N ASN A 625 -1.13 8.11 -6.94
CA ASN A 625 -0.90 9.52 -6.70
C ASN A 625 0.39 10.07 -7.35
N ASP A 626 0.66 9.61 -8.54
CA ASP A 626 1.77 10.09 -9.38
C ASP A 626 1.34 11.18 -10.38
N GLY A 627 0.06 11.60 -10.31
CA GLY A 627 -0.57 12.58 -11.20
C GLY A 627 -1.13 11.97 -12.49
N LEU A 628 -1.11 10.65 -12.63
CA LEU A 628 -1.70 9.90 -13.74
C LEU A 628 -2.69 8.87 -13.21
N ALA A 629 -3.87 8.81 -13.79
CA ALA A 629 -4.86 7.86 -13.34
C ALA A 629 -4.55 6.43 -13.78
N GLU A 630 -4.86 5.46 -12.93
CA GLU A 630 -4.88 4.03 -13.22
C GLU A 630 -6.27 3.58 -13.65
N ILE A 631 -6.28 2.46 -14.40
CA ILE A 631 -7.51 1.77 -14.83
C ILE A 631 -7.72 0.56 -13.92
N ILE A 632 -8.77 0.60 -13.08
CA ILE A 632 -9.11 -0.46 -12.16
C ILE A 632 -10.26 -1.26 -12.75
N THR A 633 -10.09 -2.58 -12.84
CA THR A 633 -11.10 -3.49 -13.40
C THR A 633 -11.53 -4.53 -12.37
N GLY A 634 -12.82 -4.85 -12.35
CA GLY A 634 -13.41 -5.93 -11.57
C GLY A 634 -14.13 -6.93 -12.47
N ALA A 635 -13.88 -8.23 -12.27
CA ALA A 635 -14.58 -9.29 -13.00
C ALA A 635 -16.07 -9.29 -12.62
N LYS A 636 -16.99 -9.18 -13.61
CA LYS A 636 -18.39 -8.92 -13.33
C LYS A 636 -19.17 -10.14 -12.90
N SER A 637 -19.01 -11.28 -13.54
CA SER A 637 -19.72 -12.50 -13.18
C SER A 637 -19.08 -13.75 -13.78
N GLY A 638 -19.29 -14.90 -13.13
CA GLY A 638 -18.78 -16.18 -13.61
C GLY A 638 -17.26 -16.35 -13.59
N ALA A 639 -16.58 -15.53 -12.79
CA ALA A 639 -15.16 -15.60 -12.49
C ALA A 639 -14.93 -15.47 -10.99
N THR A 640 -13.74 -15.79 -10.54
CA THR A 640 -13.24 -15.42 -9.21
C THR A 640 -13.31 -13.90 -9.02
N PRO A 641 -13.42 -13.39 -7.78
CA PRO A 641 -13.61 -11.96 -7.49
C PRO A 641 -12.33 -11.16 -7.73
N HIS A 642 -11.84 -11.17 -8.95
CA HIS A 642 -10.53 -10.66 -9.35
C HIS A 642 -10.59 -9.18 -9.69
N VAL A 643 -9.79 -8.37 -9.01
CA VAL A 643 -9.53 -6.96 -9.31
C VAL A 643 -8.13 -6.84 -9.90
N ARG A 644 -8.00 -6.02 -10.94
CA ARG A 644 -6.73 -5.72 -11.60
C ARG A 644 -6.58 -4.23 -11.82
N VAL A 645 -5.36 -3.74 -11.65
CA VAL A 645 -4.98 -2.34 -11.81
C VAL A 645 -3.98 -2.25 -12.96
N PHE A 646 -4.21 -1.34 -13.88
CA PHE A 646 -3.39 -1.16 -15.08
C PHE A 646 -2.98 0.29 -15.25
N ASP A 647 -1.82 0.50 -15.84
CA ASP A 647 -1.45 1.79 -16.40
C ASP A 647 -2.16 2.06 -17.74
N ARG A 648 -1.98 3.24 -18.31
CA ARG A 648 -2.55 3.65 -19.61
C ARG A 648 -2.07 2.82 -20.81
N SER A 649 -0.95 2.10 -20.68
CA SER A 649 -0.43 1.23 -21.76
C SER A 649 -1.04 -0.19 -21.72
N GLY A 650 -1.79 -0.51 -20.67
CA GLY A 650 -2.26 -1.85 -20.35
C GLY A 650 -1.25 -2.70 -19.57
N GLY A 651 -0.17 -2.07 -19.09
CA GLY A 651 0.79 -2.69 -18.17
C GLY A 651 0.09 -2.98 -16.83
N LEU A 652 0.17 -4.23 -16.36
CA LEU A 652 -0.40 -4.64 -15.08
C LEU A 652 0.45 -4.07 -13.94
N ILE A 653 -0.17 -3.21 -13.13
CA ILE A 653 0.46 -2.63 -11.93
C ILE A 653 0.23 -3.55 -10.75
N ASP A 654 -1.03 -4.01 -10.56
CA ASP A 654 -1.40 -4.84 -9.42
C ASP A 654 -2.58 -5.78 -9.73
N SER A 655 -2.74 -6.84 -8.90
CA SER A 655 -3.75 -7.86 -9.12
C SER A 655 -4.05 -8.63 -7.83
N PHE A 656 -5.32 -8.64 -7.39
CA PHE A 656 -5.72 -9.29 -6.14
C PHE A 656 -7.15 -9.83 -6.20
N TYR A 657 -7.50 -10.71 -5.27
CA TYR A 657 -8.87 -11.18 -5.07
C TYR A 657 -9.57 -10.32 -4.01
N ALA A 658 -10.69 -9.72 -4.41
CA ALA A 658 -11.47 -8.82 -3.55
C ALA A 658 -12.18 -9.55 -2.41
N TYR A 659 -12.50 -10.83 -2.58
CA TYR A 659 -13.16 -11.73 -1.65
C TYR A 659 -12.52 -13.11 -1.77
N GLU A 660 -13.00 -14.11 -1.03
CA GLU A 660 -12.53 -15.49 -1.19
C GLU A 660 -12.70 -15.99 -2.63
N GLU A 661 -11.78 -16.80 -3.12
CA GLU A 661 -11.80 -17.31 -4.51
C GLU A 661 -13.08 -18.08 -4.88
N SER A 662 -13.75 -18.67 -3.89
CA SER A 662 -15.04 -19.36 -4.05
C SER A 662 -16.20 -18.41 -4.36
N PHE A 663 -16.02 -17.09 -4.14
CA PHE A 663 -17.03 -16.08 -4.43
C PHE A 663 -17.15 -15.88 -5.94
N SER A 664 -18.32 -16.16 -6.52
CA SER A 664 -18.58 -16.07 -7.96
C SER A 664 -19.56 -14.96 -8.35
N GLY A 665 -19.94 -14.09 -7.40
CA GLY A 665 -20.97 -13.06 -7.57
C GLY A 665 -20.54 -11.87 -8.45
N GLY A 666 -19.25 -11.75 -8.76
CA GLY A 666 -18.69 -10.59 -9.45
C GLY A 666 -18.38 -9.41 -8.54
N VAL A 667 -17.51 -8.52 -9.00
CA VAL A 667 -16.94 -7.43 -8.22
C VAL A 667 -17.22 -6.09 -8.91
N GLY A 668 -17.89 -5.17 -8.21
CA GLY A 668 -17.96 -3.76 -8.53
C GLY A 668 -16.72 -3.04 -8.02
N VAL A 669 -16.22 -2.09 -8.79
CA VAL A 669 -15.08 -1.24 -8.43
C VAL A 669 -15.47 0.22 -8.53
N GLY A 670 -15.12 0.99 -7.51
CA GLY A 670 -15.24 2.43 -7.43
C GLY A 670 -13.99 3.02 -6.80
N VAL A 671 -13.98 4.31 -6.57
CA VAL A 671 -12.88 5.00 -5.91
C VAL A 671 -13.45 5.87 -4.81
N LEU A 672 -12.80 5.88 -3.66
CA LEU A 672 -12.93 6.87 -2.61
C LEU A 672 -11.77 7.84 -2.79
N LYS A 673 -12.07 9.05 -3.23
CA LYS A 673 -11.09 10.10 -3.41
C LYS A 673 -10.82 10.79 -2.07
N PHE A 674 -9.63 11.34 -1.95
CA PHE A 674 -9.26 12.24 -0.87
C PHE A 674 -8.86 13.56 -1.53
N ASN A 675 -9.62 14.61 -1.28
CA ASN A 675 -9.36 15.93 -1.87
C ASN A 675 -8.09 16.52 -1.25
N ASN A 676 -7.24 17.12 -2.11
CA ASN A 676 -6.01 17.81 -1.72
C ASN A 676 -6.28 19.12 -0.98
#